data_d215de3444209c0e735bdd8ff01e321d
#
_entry.id   d215de3444209c0e735bdd8ff01e321d
#
_cell.length_a   1.000
_cell.length_b   1.000
_cell.length_c   1.000
_cell.angle_alpha   90.00
_cell.angle_beta   90.00
_cell.angle_gamma   90.00
#
_symmetry.space_group_name_H-M   'P 1'
#
loop_
_entity.id
_entity.type
_entity.pdbx_description
1 polymer ?
#
loop_
_entity_poly.entity_id
_entity_poly.type
_entity_poly.pdbx_seq_one_letter_code
_entity_poly.pdbx_strand_id
1 'polypeptide(L)'
;MHKINNLFIISLNKMKRIITLSICLISIQILSQTKLKKTKNKIDTIQKLDEVIINSNLIFGNKYVASNRTGSAYYISPKELKKFSFTDINRALRTVPGVNIYEEDGFGLRPNISLRGTSPERSSKITMMEDGVLIAPAPYSASSAYYFPTIARMEAVEVLKGSSQIQFGPFTTGGAINMISNQIPESFSGRIRSSYGSFNSSQFHAIIGDNMNNFGYSLEYLNYGSDGFKKLSNDQNTGFNKNDIVLKFKVNLFPKLAVKHALDIKLQYSDEESNETYLGLTDDDFNTNPFNRYDGSAVDLMKNIHKQIVLTHTVDFTKNFRITTNAYHNYFRRNWYKADYITFDGDRQSIGKVFGNQNNFINHLSFAKGEINSDGDDFMNARANNRVYNSKGIQTKFDYHWYDNDVFHDIEIGLRYHYDDEDRFQWIDDYSINNGVLSLSNAGVPGSNANRISSARAFAASATYRIKYKGWTFTPGIRYENISLQRENFGGSDPSRTGDNLSTRENNVDVFIPGIGTNYKFNNNFSIFGGIHKGFSPPGNQAGQKPEESINYELGSRFGTGKLRGEAVFFFNDYSNLLGSDLAATGGTGSLDQFNAGEVNVNGLEFLLNYDLLDQESTIKIPFTFGYTFTNTEFKNSFGSDEDLWGEVISGDELPYLSKHQFNIGISLEHEKYEFNFNGRFNGKFRTQAGIGS
;
A
#
# COMPACT_ATOMS: atom_id res chain seq x y z
N MET A 1 35.07 19.53 36.71
CA MET A 1 34.17 18.76 37.59
C MET A 1 32.81 19.43 37.88
N HIS A 2 32.67 20.76 37.94
CA HIS A 2 31.38 21.41 38.29
C HIS A 2 30.31 21.42 37.16
N LYS A 3 30.66 21.33 35.86
CA LYS A 3 29.72 21.28 34.76
C LYS A 3 29.05 19.91 34.53
N ILE A 4 29.71 18.83 34.90
CA ILE A 4 29.20 17.46 34.74
C ILE A 4 28.15 17.13 35.81
N ASN A 5 28.31 17.66 37.04
CA ASN A 5 27.33 17.48 38.12
C ASN A 5 25.98 18.20 37.84
N ASN A 6 25.97 19.35 37.16
CA ASN A 6 24.75 20.06 36.84
C ASN A 6 23.93 19.38 35.72
N LEU A 7 24.57 18.76 34.73
CA LEU A 7 23.87 17.98 33.72
C LEU A 7 23.23 16.70 34.27
N PHE A 8 23.89 16.05 35.22
CA PHE A 8 23.38 14.85 35.87
C PHE A 8 22.16 15.15 36.77
N ILE A 9 22.14 16.28 37.48
CA ILE A 9 21.05 16.73 38.34
C ILE A 9 19.84 17.16 37.49
N ILE A 10 20.04 17.80 36.32
CA ILE A 10 18.98 18.19 35.40
C ILE A 10 18.33 16.95 34.75
N SER A 11 19.14 15.92 34.42
CA SER A 11 18.66 14.65 33.90
C SER A 11 17.83 13.87 34.95
N LEU A 12 18.28 13.80 36.17
CA LEU A 12 17.56 13.15 37.27
C LEU A 12 16.23 13.84 37.59
N ASN A 13 16.17 15.15 37.55
CA ASN A 13 14.92 15.89 37.77
C ASN A 13 13.90 15.75 36.63
N LYS A 14 14.35 15.64 35.38
CA LYS A 14 13.49 15.28 34.24
C LYS A 14 12.93 13.86 34.39
N MET A 15 13.80 12.91 34.72
CA MET A 15 13.39 11.52 34.94
C MET A 15 12.42 11.34 36.11
N LYS A 16 12.60 12.05 37.22
CA LYS A 16 11.64 12.09 38.35
C LYS A 16 10.28 12.63 37.92
N ARG A 17 10.21 13.70 37.10
CA ARG A 17 8.96 14.27 36.59
C ARG A 17 8.21 13.30 35.68
N ILE A 18 8.95 12.58 34.80
CA ILE A 18 8.38 11.54 33.91
C ILE A 18 7.83 10.36 34.73
N ILE A 19 8.57 9.88 35.71
CA ILE A 19 8.12 8.80 36.61
C ILE A 19 6.89 9.23 37.42
N THR A 20 6.85 10.46 37.95
CA THR A 20 5.69 10.98 38.69
C THR A 20 4.45 11.13 37.78
N LEU A 21 4.64 11.57 36.53
CA LEU A 21 3.54 11.65 35.55
C LEU A 21 3.02 10.25 35.17
N SER A 22 3.92 9.28 35.00
CA SER A 22 3.55 7.88 34.72
C SER A 22 2.81 7.22 35.89
N ILE A 23 3.20 7.50 37.14
CA ILE A 23 2.52 7.00 38.33
C ILE A 23 1.15 7.66 38.48
N CYS A 24 1.00 8.95 38.14
CA CYS A 24 -0.31 9.62 38.14
C CYS A 24 -1.25 9.07 37.06
N LEU A 25 -0.74 8.71 35.89
CA LEU A 25 -1.54 8.08 34.81
C LEU A 25 -1.97 6.65 35.19
N ILE A 26 -1.14 5.89 35.88
CA ILE A 26 -1.47 4.54 36.38
C ILE A 26 -2.52 4.62 37.50
N SER A 27 -2.49 5.62 38.37
CA SER A 27 -3.48 5.81 39.43
C SER A 27 -4.87 6.22 38.90
N ILE A 28 -4.96 6.89 37.74
CA ILE A 28 -6.23 7.22 37.08
C ILE A 28 -6.89 5.95 36.50
N GLN A 29 -6.13 4.97 36.03
CA GLN A 29 -6.68 3.69 35.58
C GLN A 29 -7.25 2.82 36.71
N ILE A 30 -6.73 2.94 37.92
CA ILE A 30 -7.19 2.15 39.09
C ILE A 30 -8.54 2.67 39.64
N LEU A 31 -8.85 3.94 39.44
CA LEU A 31 -10.10 4.56 39.94
C LEU A 31 -11.31 4.38 39.00
N SER A 32 -11.11 3.88 37.77
CA SER A 32 -12.17 3.69 36.77
C SER A 32 -12.85 2.32 36.80
N GLN A 33 -12.55 1.44 37.78
CA GLN A 33 -13.20 0.13 37.86
C GLN A 33 -14.45 0.17 38.77
N THR A 34 -15.56 0.71 38.29
CA THR A 34 -16.87 0.47 38.87
C THR A 34 -17.34 -0.94 38.56
N LYS A 35 -17.54 -1.73 39.62
CA LYS A 35 -18.07 -3.11 39.55
C LYS A 35 -19.49 -3.10 38.97
N LEU A 36 -19.64 -3.55 37.73
CA LEU A 36 -20.92 -3.98 37.19
C LEU A 36 -21.26 -5.38 37.72
N LYS A 37 -22.38 -5.51 38.41
CA LYS A 37 -22.94 -6.80 38.88
C LYS A 37 -23.26 -7.68 37.67
N LYS A 38 -22.56 -8.82 37.55
CA LYS A 38 -22.89 -9.89 36.60
C LYS A 38 -24.20 -10.59 37.03
N THR A 39 -25.25 -10.39 36.28
CA THR A 39 -26.40 -11.31 36.24
C THR A 39 -26.01 -12.51 35.40
N LYS A 40 -26.00 -13.70 36.01
CA LYS A 40 -25.80 -14.97 35.34
C LYS A 40 -27.06 -15.31 34.54
N ASN A 41 -27.11 -15.04 33.26
CA ASN A 41 -27.99 -15.73 32.33
C ASN A 41 -27.19 -16.80 31.61
N LYS A 42 -27.59 -18.06 31.74
CA LYS A 42 -27.15 -19.16 30.87
C LYS A 42 -27.63 -18.82 29.47
N ILE A 43 -26.70 -18.47 28.60
CA ILE A 43 -26.91 -18.35 27.16
C ILE A 43 -26.06 -19.39 26.50
N ASP A 44 -26.71 -20.17 25.65
CA ASP A 44 -26.13 -21.18 24.77
C ASP A 44 -24.87 -20.70 24.07
N THR A 45 -24.00 -21.64 23.73
CA THR A 45 -22.72 -21.49 23.02
C THR A 45 -22.83 -20.57 21.80
N ILE A 46 -22.77 -19.27 22.01
CA ILE A 46 -22.55 -18.31 20.93
C ILE A 46 -21.06 -18.38 20.62
N GLN A 47 -20.70 -18.94 19.46
CA GLN A 47 -19.41 -18.66 18.88
C GLN A 47 -19.26 -17.14 18.87
N LYS A 48 -18.25 -16.60 19.57
CA LYS A 48 -17.88 -15.19 19.40
C LYS A 48 -17.53 -15.01 17.93
N LEU A 49 -18.46 -14.46 17.15
CA LEU A 49 -18.17 -13.95 15.83
C LEU A 49 -17.07 -12.89 16.01
N ASP A 50 -16.06 -12.95 15.16
CA ASP A 50 -15.10 -11.86 15.04
C ASP A 50 -15.89 -10.56 14.83
N GLU A 51 -15.37 -9.46 15.37
CA GLU A 51 -16.01 -8.14 15.28
C GLU A 51 -16.44 -7.86 13.84
N VAL A 52 -17.74 -7.69 13.65
CA VAL A 52 -18.33 -7.43 12.32
C VAL A 52 -18.41 -5.93 12.12
N ILE A 53 -17.63 -5.42 11.20
CA ILE A 53 -17.69 -4.02 10.77
C ILE A 53 -18.85 -3.89 9.77
N ILE A 54 -19.80 -3.03 10.04
CA ILE A 54 -20.94 -2.76 9.13
C ILE A 54 -20.73 -1.40 8.49
N ASN A 55 -20.23 -1.41 7.26
CA ASN A 55 -20.08 -0.23 6.42
C ASN A 55 -20.45 -0.58 4.98
N SER A 56 -21.06 0.36 4.24
CA SER A 56 -21.46 0.18 2.85
C SER A 56 -20.27 0.02 1.86
N ASN A 57 -19.07 0.41 2.28
CA ASN A 57 -17.86 0.41 1.47
C ASN A 57 -16.94 -0.79 1.73
N LEU A 58 -17.35 -1.74 2.57
CA LEU A 58 -16.63 -2.98 2.81
C LEU A 58 -16.81 -3.98 1.67
N ILE A 59 -15.77 -4.75 1.40
CA ILE A 59 -15.81 -5.86 0.43
C ILE A 59 -16.24 -7.15 1.14
N PHE A 60 -15.66 -7.43 2.30
CA PHE A 60 -15.96 -8.62 3.10
C PHE A 60 -16.54 -8.28 4.49
N GLY A 61 -15.94 -7.31 5.16
CA GLY A 61 -16.29 -6.90 6.50
C GLY A 61 -15.87 -7.88 7.61
N ASN A 62 -15.52 -9.14 7.26
CA ASN A 62 -15.04 -10.15 8.22
C ASN A 62 -14.39 -11.35 7.52
N LYS A 63 -13.71 -12.19 8.32
CA LYS A 63 -13.02 -13.41 7.83
C LYS A 63 -13.96 -14.47 7.25
N TYR A 64 -15.18 -14.59 7.79
CA TYR A 64 -16.13 -15.59 7.32
C TYR A 64 -16.55 -15.30 5.87
N VAL A 65 -16.85 -14.04 5.55
CA VAL A 65 -17.21 -13.64 4.18
C VAL A 65 -16.02 -13.82 3.25
N ALA A 66 -14.81 -13.42 3.64
CA ALA A 66 -13.59 -13.63 2.87
C ALA A 66 -13.35 -15.11 2.55
N SER A 67 -13.46 -15.99 3.56
CA SER A 67 -13.25 -17.44 3.40
C SER A 67 -14.35 -18.18 2.63
N ASN A 68 -15.47 -17.54 2.32
CA ASN A 68 -16.56 -18.10 1.50
C ASN A 68 -16.62 -17.52 0.08
N ARG A 69 -15.60 -16.73 -0.33
CA ARG A 69 -15.47 -16.25 -1.72
C ARG A 69 -15.13 -17.41 -2.67
N THR A 70 -15.49 -17.25 -3.94
CA THR A 70 -15.19 -18.20 -5.02
C THR A 70 -13.77 -18.07 -5.57
N GLY A 71 -12.98 -17.14 -5.03
CA GLY A 71 -11.56 -16.92 -5.30
C GLY A 71 -10.80 -16.63 -4.01
N SER A 72 -9.49 -16.49 -4.12
CA SER A 72 -8.61 -16.20 -3.00
C SER A 72 -8.87 -14.81 -2.43
N ALA A 73 -9.12 -14.73 -1.13
CA ALA A 73 -9.40 -13.49 -0.42
C ALA A 73 -8.92 -13.57 1.03
N TYR A 74 -8.40 -12.48 1.56
CA TYR A 74 -7.90 -12.43 2.93
C TYR A 74 -8.39 -11.18 3.66
N TYR A 75 -8.77 -11.32 4.92
CA TYR A 75 -9.20 -10.24 5.79
C TYR A 75 -8.28 -10.18 7.00
N ILE A 76 -7.51 -9.09 7.11
CA ILE A 76 -6.71 -8.78 8.29
C ILE A 76 -7.61 -8.03 9.26
N SER A 77 -7.96 -8.66 10.36
CA SER A 77 -8.87 -8.11 11.36
C SER A 77 -8.20 -7.05 12.24
N PRO A 78 -8.99 -6.23 12.97
CA PRO A 78 -8.47 -5.26 13.95
C PRO A 78 -7.54 -5.92 14.98
N LYS A 79 -7.86 -7.13 15.41
CA LYS A 79 -7.04 -7.91 16.35
C LYS A 79 -5.68 -8.28 15.76
N GLU A 80 -5.63 -8.67 14.48
CA GLU A 80 -4.37 -8.99 13.80
C GLU A 80 -3.51 -7.75 13.58
N LEU A 81 -4.11 -6.63 13.14
CA LEU A 81 -3.37 -5.38 12.99
C LEU A 81 -2.72 -4.92 14.31
N LYS A 82 -3.42 -5.11 15.44
CA LYS A 82 -2.90 -4.76 16.75
C LYS A 82 -1.60 -5.51 17.09
N LYS A 83 -1.44 -6.77 16.64
CA LYS A 83 -0.22 -7.57 16.87
C LYS A 83 1.06 -6.95 16.28
N PHE A 84 0.92 -6.07 15.29
CA PHE A 84 2.03 -5.37 14.62
C PHE A 84 2.23 -3.94 15.12
N SER A 85 1.66 -3.60 16.28
CA SER A 85 1.78 -2.30 16.93
C SER A 85 1.35 -1.11 16.07
N PHE A 86 0.66 -1.35 14.94
CA PHE A 86 0.15 -0.33 14.01
C PHE A 86 1.21 0.64 13.45
N THR A 87 2.46 0.19 13.34
CA THR A 87 3.56 1.07 12.90
C THR A 87 3.89 0.91 11.42
N ASP A 88 3.79 -0.32 10.90
CA ASP A 88 4.23 -0.65 9.54
C ASP A 88 3.27 -1.62 8.87
N ILE A 89 2.66 -1.18 7.76
CA ILE A 89 1.75 -2.00 6.95
C ILE A 89 2.45 -3.22 6.35
N ASN A 90 3.75 -3.10 6.03
CA ASN A 90 4.53 -4.20 5.47
C ASN A 90 4.49 -5.41 6.38
N ARG A 91 4.58 -5.23 7.68
CA ARG A 91 4.54 -6.32 8.67
C ARG A 91 3.20 -7.04 8.66
N ALA A 92 2.09 -6.31 8.57
CA ALA A 92 0.75 -6.89 8.53
C ALA A 92 0.49 -7.65 7.22
N LEU A 93 0.79 -7.04 6.07
CA LEU A 93 0.55 -7.63 4.75
C LEU A 93 1.42 -8.85 4.47
N ARG A 94 2.60 -8.94 5.06
CA ARG A 94 3.48 -10.11 4.95
C ARG A 94 2.91 -11.40 5.53
N THR A 95 1.90 -11.31 6.36
CA THR A 95 1.20 -12.50 6.88
C THR A 95 0.27 -13.12 5.84
N VAL A 96 -0.03 -12.41 4.76
CA VAL A 96 -0.91 -12.88 3.69
C VAL A 96 -0.11 -13.62 2.63
N PRO A 97 -0.32 -14.93 2.41
CA PRO A 97 0.35 -15.66 1.34
C PRO A 97 0.09 -15.03 -0.03
N GLY A 98 1.10 -15.04 -0.91
CA GLY A 98 1.03 -14.42 -2.24
C GLY A 98 1.25 -12.91 -2.27
N VAL A 99 1.46 -12.26 -1.10
CA VAL A 99 1.90 -10.87 -1.01
C VAL A 99 3.43 -10.83 -0.98
N ASN A 100 4.02 -10.15 -1.95
CA ASN A 100 5.44 -9.85 -1.99
C ASN A 100 5.66 -8.37 -1.69
N ILE A 101 6.65 -8.07 -0.84
CA ILE A 101 6.97 -6.70 -0.41
C ILE A 101 8.47 -6.49 -0.51
N TYR A 102 8.84 -5.43 -1.21
CA TYR A 102 10.17 -4.87 -1.24
C TYR A 102 10.22 -3.65 -0.31
N GLU A 103 11.08 -3.69 0.71
CA GLU A 103 11.24 -2.58 1.66
C GLU A 103 12.30 -1.60 1.19
N GLU A 104 12.07 -0.31 1.40
CA GLU A 104 12.93 0.77 0.96
C GLU A 104 13.32 1.72 2.09
N ASP A 105 12.35 2.24 2.84
CA ASP A 105 12.60 3.28 3.85
C ASP A 105 12.86 2.74 5.27
N GLY A 106 12.44 1.52 5.56
CA GLY A 106 12.55 0.86 6.87
C GLY A 106 11.48 1.26 7.89
N PHE A 107 10.56 2.17 7.55
CA PHE A 107 9.46 2.63 8.38
C PHE A 107 8.08 2.33 7.79
N GLY A 108 8.03 1.81 6.54
CA GLY A 108 6.79 1.49 5.84
C GLY A 108 6.03 2.71 5.32
N LEU A 109 6.72 3.82 5.09
CA LEU A 109 6.11 5.06 4.58
C LEU A 109 5.69 4.92 3.11
N ARG A 110 6.45 4.16 2.33
CA ARG A 110 6.28 3.94 0.90
C ARG A 110 6.40 2.45 0.54
N PRO A 111 5.39 1.64 0.89
CA PRO A 111 5.45 0.21 0.64
C PRO A 111 5.44 -0.10 -0.86
N ASN A 112 6.32 -1.02 -1.25
CA ASN A 112 6.34 -1.60 -2.58
C ASN A 112 5.70 -2.98 -2.50
N ILE A 113 4.43 -3.07 -2.88
CA ILE A 113 3.59 -4.26 -2.71
C ILE A 113 3.25 -4.85 -4.07
N SER A 114 3.38 -6.16 -4.19
CA SER A 114 2.84 -6.92 -5.31
C SER A 114 2.10 -8.17 -4.86
N LEU A 115 1.28 -8.68 -5.76
CA LEU A 115 0.50 -9.89 -5.55
C LEU A 115 0.81 -10.85 -6.69
N ARG A 116 1.08 -12.13 -6.37
CA ARG A 116 1.24 -13.23 -7.35
C ARG A 116 2.17 -12.90 -8.51
N GLY A 117 3.35 -12.33 -8.22
CA GLY A 117 4.40 -12.14 -9.21
C GLY A 117 4.29 -10.87 -10.08
N THR A 118 3.38 -9.94 -9.78
CA THR A 118 3.44 -8.60 -10.39
C THR A 118 4.64 -7.82 -9.85
N SER A 119 5.06 -6.76 -10.56
CA SER A 119 6.12 -5.87 -10.07
C SER A 119 5.70 -5.21 -8.75
N PRO A 120 6.53 -5.24 -7.70
CA PRO A 120 6.20 -4.59 -6.43
C PRO A 120 6.35 -3.07 -6.46
N GLU A 121 7.06 -2.55 -7.45
CA GLU A 121 7.50 -1.17 -7.47
C GLU A 121 6.36 -0.16 -7.35
N ARG A 122 6.44 0.65 -6.27
CA ARG A 122 5.43 1.66 -5.89
C ARG A 122 3.99 1.12 -5.91
N SER A 123 3.82 -0.18 -5.69
CA SER A 123 2.50 -0.85 -5.71
C SER A 123 1.69 -0.54 -6.97
N SER A 124 2.38 -0.29 -8.11
CA SER A 124 1.77 0.25 -9.34
C SER A 124 0.93 -0.74 -10.14
N LYS A 125 1.01 -2.04 -9.78
CA LYS A 125 0.32 -3.15 -10.48
C LYS A 125 -0.83 -3.75 -9.66
N ILE A 126 -1.26 -3.08 -8.60
CA ILE A 126 -2.38 -3.50 -7.75
C ILE A 126 -3.38 -2.36 -7.58
N THR A 127 -4.66 -2.71 -7.45
CA THR A 127 -5.71 -1.73 -7.17
C THR A 127 -5.70 -1.39 -5.68
N MET A 128 -5.26 -0.18 -5.35
CA MET A 128 -5.20 0.32 -3.97
C MET A 128 -6.43 1.16 -3.64
N MET A 129 -7.10 0.82 -2.54
CA MET A 129 -8.32 1.53 -2.09
C MET A 129 -8.26 1.83 -0.59
N GLU A 130 -8.94 2.89 -0.18
CA GLU A 130 -9.31 3.17 1.20
C GLU A 130 -10.83 3.39 1.24
N ASP A 131 -11.51 2.62 2.08
CA ASP A 131 -12.98 2.63 2.19
C ASP A 131 -13.67 2.46 0.81
N GLY A 132 -13.12 1.60 -0.07
CA GLY A 132 -13.66 1.31 -1.39
C GLY A 132 -13.41 2.39 -2.46
N VAL A 133 -12.65 3.44 -2.15
CA VAL A 133 -12.27 4.52 -3.08
C VAL A 133 -10.79 4.38 -3.45
N LEU A 134 -10.46 4.60 -4.74
CA LEU A 134 -9.08 4.56 -5.22
C LEU A 134 -8.24 5.63 -4.52
N ILE A 135 -7.04 5.26 -4.05
CA ILE A 135 -6.15 6.14 -3.28
C ILE A 135 -4.77 6.36 -3.90
N ALA A 136 -4.36 5.57 -4.89
CA ALA A 136 -3.17 5.93 -5.66
C ALA A 136 -3.37 7.35 -6.21
N PRO A 137 -2.36 8.23 -6.16
CA PRO A 137 -2.52 9.65 -6.51
C PRO A 137 -3.11 9.90 -7.89
N ALA A 138 -2.73 9.10 -8.90
CA ALA A 138 -3.29 9.13 -10.24
C ALA A 138 -3.32 7.69 -10.80
N PRO A 139 -4.33 6.88 -10.43
CA PRO A 139 -4.33 5.43 -10.67
C PRO A 139 -4.33 5.04 -12.15
N TYR A 140 -4.78 5.90 -13.06
CA TYR A 140 -4.79 5.63 -14.49
C TYR A 140 -3.65 6.30 -15.26
N SER A 141 -3.36 7.58 -14.99
CA SER A 141 -2.35 8.34 -15.74
C SER A 141 -0.93 8.18 -15.21
N ALA A 142 -0.76 7.85 -13.90
CA ALA A 142 0.52 7.65 -13.23
C ALA A 142 0.34 6.74 -12.00
N SER A 143 0.30 5.43 -12.22
CA SER A 143 -0.18 4.41 -11.29
C SER A 143 0.62 4.21 -9.98
N SER A 144 1.79 4.83 -9.86
CA SER A 144 2.65 4.69 -8.67
C SER A 144 1.99 5.20 -7.39
N ALA A 145 1.88 4.36 -6.37
CA ALA A 145 1.27 4.70 -5.09
C ALA A 145 2.25 5.43 -4.17
N TYR A 146 2.54 6.69 -4.44
CA TYR A 146 3.39 7.53 -3.59
C TYR A 146 2.71 7.99 -2.29
N TYR A 147 1.40 7.96 -2.23
CA TYR A 147 0.64 8.11 -1.00
C TYR A 147 0.22 6.74 -0.50
N PHE A 148 0.43 6.52 0.79
CA PHE A 148 -0.05 5.34 1.48
C PHE A 148 -0.63 5.72 2.84
N PRO A 149 -1.85 5.25 3.19
CA PRO A 149 -2.47 5.56 4.47
C PRO A 149 -1.68 4.99 5.63
N THR A 150 -1.56 5.75 6.72
CA THR A 150 -0.87 5.26 7.93
C THR A 150 -1.68 4.14 8.56
N ILE A 151 -1.06 2.99 8.76
CA ILE A 151 -1.74 1.77 9.25
C ILE A 151 -2.39 1.96 10.62
N ALA A 152 -1.86 2.83 11.46
CA ALA A 152 -2.40 3.07 12.81
C ALA A 152 -3.83 3.62 12.81
N ARG A 153 -4.28 4.26 11.72
CA ARG A 153 -5.65 4.74 11.54
C ARG A 153 -6.55 3.76 10.76
N MET A 154 -6.03 2.56 10.47
CA MET A 154 -6.79 1.50 9.83
C MET A 154 -7.35 0.54 10.87
N GLU A 155 -8.57 0.10 10.62
CA GLU A 155 -9.27 -0.88 11.44
C GLU A 155 -9.11 -2.29 10.88
N ALA A 156 -9.11 -2.43 9.56
CA ALA A 156 -8.93 -3.71 8.88
C ALA A 156 -8.28 -3.52 7.51
N VAL A 157 -7.81 -4.62 6.91
CA VAL A 157 -7.33 -4.66 5.52
C VAL A 157 -7.92 -5.86 4.80
N GLU A 158 -8.47 -5.61 3.62
CA GLU A 158 -9.05 -6.63 2.73
C GLU A 158 -8.13 -6.82 1.53
N VAL A 159 -7.72 -8.06 1.27
CA VAL A 159 -6.85 -8.43 0.14
C VAL A 159 -7.59 -9.40 -0.77
N LEU A 160 -7.73 -9.02 -2.04
CA LEU A 160 -8.38 -9.83 -3.06
C LEU A 160 -7.37 -10.27 -4.10
N LYS A 161 -7.46 -11.54 -4.47
CA LYS A 161 -6.64 -12.16 -5.51
C LYS A 161 -7.52 -13.03 -6.41
N GLY A 162 -7.04 -13.37 -7.59
CA GLY A 162 -7.74 -14.26 -8.50
C GLY A 162 -9.13 -13.75 -8.93
N SER A 163 -10.08 -14.65 -9.14
CA SER A 163 -11.42 -14.32 -9.63
C SER A 163 -12.26 -13.45 -8.68
N SER A 164 -11.85 -13.33 -7.42
CA SER A 164 -12.54 -12.47 -6.45
C SER A 164 -12.40 -10.97 -6.71
N GLN A 165 -11.46 -10.55 -7.58
CA GLN A 165 -11.15 -9.13 -7.82
C GLN A 165 -11.82 -8.51 -9.05
N ILE A 166 -12.52 -9.27 -9.91
CA ILE A 166 -13.02 -8.83 -11.23
C ILE A 166 -13.72 -7.46 -11.20
N GLN A 167 -14.48 -7.18 -10.15
CA GLN A 167 -15.20 -5.91 -9.99
C GLN A 167 -14.32 -4.74 -9.53
N PHE A 168 -13.06 -4.99 -9.11
CA PHE A 168 -12.16 -3.97 -8.57
C PHE A 168 -11.00 -3.72 -9.53
N GLY A 169 -10.90 -2.50 -10.06
CA GLY A 169 -9.88 -2.10 -11.03
C GLY A 169 -9.45 -0.64 -10.81
N PRO A 170 -8.46 -0.17 -11.58
CA PRO A 170 -8.09 -0.64 -12.92
C PRO A 170 -7.14 -1.84 -13.00
N PHE A 171 -6.37 -2.15 -11.96
CA PHE A 171 -5.36 -3.21 -12.00
C PHE A 171 -5.98 -4.54 -11.57
N THR A 172 -6.12 -5.48 -12.50
CA THR A 172 -6.70 -6.81 -12.25
C THR A 172 -5.74 -7.96 -12.59
N THR A 173 -4.50 -7.67 -12.95
CA THR A 173 -3.44 -8.69 -13.11
C THR A 173 -2.94 -9.20 -11.76
N GLY A 174 -2.69 -8.32 -10.80
CA GLY A 174 -2.19 -8.66 -9.47
C GLY A 174 -3.30 -8.94 -8.46
N GLY A 175 -4.10 -7.94 -8.20
CA GLY A 175 -5.14 -7.98 -7.17
C GLY A 175 -5.56 -6.61 -6.67
N ALA A 176 -6.34 -6.61 -5.59
CA ALA A 176 -6.78 -5.38 -4.95
C ALA A 176 -6.56 -5.42 -3.43
N ILE A 177 -6.20 -4.28 -2.87
CA ILE A 177 -6.10 -4.07 -1.41
C ILE A 177 -7.03 -2.92 -1.05
N ASN A 178 -7.95 -3.18 -0.10
CA ASN A 178 -8.83 -2.17 0.46
C ASN A 178 -8.51 -1.99 1.95
N MET A 179 -8.08 -0.80 2.32
CA MET A 179 -7.81 -0.42 3.69
C MET A 179 -9.06 0.20 4.29
N ILE A 180 -9.46 -0.29 5.45
CA ILE A 180 -10.66 0.16 6.15
C ILE A 180 -10.25 1.10 7.26
N SER A 181 -10.63 2.38 7.16
CA SER A 181 -10.33 3.38 8.18
C SER A 181 -11.26 3.24 9.39
N ASN A 182 -10.82 3.68 10.57
CA ASN A 182 -11.60 3.62 11.80
C ASN A 182 -13.02 4.17 11.59
N GLN A 183 -14.04 3.42 12.09
CA GLN A 183 -15.43 3.77 11.92
C GLN A 183 -15.91 4.76 12.99
N ILE A 184 -17.04 5.45 12.73
CA ILE A 184 -17.74 6.23 13.74
C ILE A 184 -18.25 5.24 14.79
N PRO A 185 -17.93 5.42 16.09
CA PRO A 185 -18.36 4.49 17.13
C PRO A 185 -19.87 4.53 17.33
N GLU A 186 -20.47 3.41 17.78
CA GLU A 186 -21.92 3.29 18.02
C GLU A 186 -22.41 4.16 19.19
N SER A 187 -21.54 4.51 20.13
CA SER A 187 -21.81 5.37 21.28
C SER A 187 -20.56 6.18 21.60
N PHE A 188 -20.72 7.24 22.39
CA PHE A 188 -19.60 8.09 22.80
C PHE A 188 -18.43 7.25 23.29
N SER A 189 -17.31 7.37 22.61
CA SER A 189 -16.06 6.70 22.95
C SER A 189 -14.85 7.53 22.56
N GLY A 190 -13.77 7.35 23.31
CA GLY A 190 -12.49 7.94 23.01
C GLY A 190 -11.37 6.93 23.26
N ARG A 191 -10.35 6.99 22.43
CA ARG A 191 -9.15 6.14 22.56
C ARG A 191 -7.91 6.97 22.30
N ILE A 192 -6.94 6.85 23.21
CA ILE A 192 -5.59 7.43 23.03
C ILE A 192 -4.59 6.28 23.08
N ARG A 193 -3.70 6.27 22.12
CA ARG A 193 -2.50 5.40 22.09
C ARG A 193 -1.28 6.27 21.96
N SER A 194 -0.24 5.95 22.71
CA SER A 194 1.07 6.58 22.60
C SER A 194 2.14 5.51 22.70
N SER A 195 3.14 5.60 21.87
CA SER A 195 4.33 4.74 21.95
C SER A 195 5.59 5.57 21.79
N TYR A 196 6.67 5.06 22.39
CA TYR A 196 8.00 5.63 22.30
C TYR A 196 9.01 4.49 22.19
N GLY A 197 10.01 4.63 21.33
CA GLY A 197 10.96 3.56 21.04
C GLY A 197 12.32 4.05 20.59
N SER A 198 13.12 3.12 20.06
CA SER A 198 14.46 3.37 19.54
C SER A 198 14.45 4.48 18.48
N PHE A 199 15.59 5.15 18.29
CA PHE A 199 15.76 6.25 17.33
C PHE A 199 14.80 7.41 17.58
N ASN A 200 14.48 7.68 18.83
CA ASN A 200 13.48 8.68 19.25
C ASN A 200 12.13 8.49 18.53
N SER A 201 11.82 7.25 18.12
CA SER A 201 10.54 6.97 17.46
C SER A 201 9.40 7.21 18.41
N SER A 202 8.43 8.01 17.98
CA SER A 202 7.25 8.33 18.76
C SER A 202 5.99 8.25 17.91
N GLN A 203 4.90 7.75 18.49
CA GLN A 203 3.60 7.78 17.88
C GLN A 203 2.58 8.26 18.89
N PHE A 204 1.73 9.18 18.48
CA PHE A 204 0.55 9.61 19.22
C PHE A 204 -0.67 9.48 18.34
N HIS A 205 -1.68 8.75 18.81
CA HIS A 205 -2.92 8.51 18.09
C HIS A 205 -4.11 8.72 19.03
N ALA A 206 -4.99 9.61 18.66
CA ALA A 206 -6.23 9.90 19.40
C ALA A 206 -7.42 9.83 18.45
N ILE A 207 -8.49 9.20 18.89
CA ILE A 207 -9.78 9.17 18.22
C ILE A 207 -10.88 9.39 19.26
N ILE A 208 -11.85 10.23 18.91
CA ILE A 208 -13.08 10.47 19.69
C ILE A 208 -14.26 10.49 18.74
N GLY A 209 -15.40 9.97 19.16
CA GLY A 209 -16.61 9.98 18.36
C GLY A 209 -17.85 9.57 19.13
N ASP A 210 -18.99 9.75 18.48
CA ASP A 210 -20.31 9.37 18.99
C ASP A 210 -21.30 9.17 17.85
N ASN A 211 -22.36 8.43 18.11
CA ASN A 211 -23.49 8.23 17.21
C ASN A 211 -24.80 8.51 17.95
N MET A 212 -25.37 9.67 17.70
CA MET A 212 -26.60 10.18 18.32
C MET A 212 -27.77 10.01 17.36
N ASN A 213 -28.55 8.93 17.47
CA ASN A 213 -29.75 8.67 16.67
C ASN A 213 -29.57 8.90 15.15
N ASN A 214 -29.66 10.15 14.69
CA ASN A 214 -29.63 10.52 13.28
C ASN A 214 -28.31 11.16 12.83
N PHE A 215 -27.39 11.38 13.75
CA PHE A 215 -26.11 12.05 13.51
C PHE A 215 -24.97 11.33 14.23
N GLY A 216 -23.93 10.99 13.51
CA GLY A 216 -22.69 10.45 14.05
C GLY A 216 -21.50 11.30 13.63
N TYR A 217 -20.45 11.28 14.45
CA TYR A 217 -19.21 11.96 14.14
C TYR A 217 -18.00 11.22 14.70
N SER A 218 -16.84 11.40 14.08
CA SER A 218 -15.54 11.05 14.67
C SER A 218 -14.48 12.06 14.25
N LEU A 219 -13.56 12.33 15.19
CA LEU A 219 -12.32 13.08 14.96
C LEU A 219 -11.17 12.17 15.32
N GLU A 220 -10.23 12.04 14.40
CA GLU A 220 -9.02 11.24 14.55
C GLU A 220 -7.79 12.09 14.24
N TYR A 221 -6.78 12.00 15.12
CA TYR A 221 -5.47 12.62 14.93
C TYR A 221 -4.37 11.60 15.18
N LEU A 222 -3.41 11.55 14.28
CA LEU A 222 -2.23 10.72 14.38
C LEU A 222 -0.99 11.57 14.09
N ASN A 223 0.00 11.48 14.96
CA ASN A 223 1.38 11.90 14.68
C ASN A 223 2.29 10.69 14.81
N TYR A 224 3.22 10.53 13.87
CA TYR A 224 4.22 9.47 13.88
C TYR A 224 5.55 10.02 13.36
N GLY A 225 6.63 9.80 14.10
CA GLY A 225 7.95 10.31 13.74
C GLY A 225 9.10 9.51 14.36
N SER A 226 10.30 9.74 13.84
CA SER A 226 11.56 9.15 14.30
C SER A 226 12.72 10.04 13.86
N ASP A 227 13.83 10.05 14.60
CA ASP A 227 15.09 10.68 14.19
C ASP A 227 15.88 9.86 13.15
N GLY A 228 15.40 8.61 12.88
CA GLY A 228 16.02 7.71 11.92
C GLY A 228 17.15 6.88 12.49
N PHE A 229 17.47 5.81 11.78
CA PHE A 229 18.54 4.86 12.17
C PHE A 229 19.77 4.94 11.26
N LYS A 230 19.66 5.65 10.13
CA LYS A 230 20.77 5.89 9.21
C LYS A 230 21.64 7.02 9.74
N LYS A 231 22.92 7.06 9.37
CA LYS A 231 23.89 8.02 9.87
C LYS A 231 24.62 8.72 8.73
N LEU A 232 24.58 10.02 8.74
CA LEU A 232 25.44 10.89 7.94
C LEU A 232 26.66 11.33 8.77
N SER A 233 27.74 11.76 8.13
CA SER A 233 28.98 12.16 8.79
C SER A 233 28.80 13.35 9.74
N ASN A 234 27.80 14.20 9.46
CA ASN A 234 27.49 15.43 10.22
C ASN A 234 26.38 15.24 11.27
N ASP A 235 25.99 13.99 11.58
CA ASP A 235 24.94 13.64 12.55
C ASP A 235 23.56 14.27 12.26
N GLN A 236 23.27 14.66 11.01
CA GLN A 236 21.94 15.14 10.61
C GLN A 236 20.86 14.07 10.86
N ASN A 237 19.67 14.54 11.17
CA ASN A 237 18.47 13.71 11.30
C ASN A 237 18.16 13.01 9.97
N THR A 238 18.02 11.69 10.00
CA THR A 238 17.69 10.85 8.83
C THR A 238 16.30 10.21 8.94
N GLY A 239 15.48 10.73 9.83
CA GLY A 239 14.16 10.23 10.12
C GLY A 239 13.06 10.99 9.39
N PHE A 240 11.88 10.95 9.98
CA PHE A 240 10.67 11.52 9.38
C PHE A 240 9.70 12.04 10.45
N ASN A 241 8.77 12.87 10.00
CA ASN A 241 7.57 13.25 10.76
C ASN A 241 6.35 13.21 9.84
N LYS A 242 5.26 12.60 10.32
CA LYS A 242 4.00 12.46 9.60
C LYS A 242 2.83 12.80 10.51
N ASN A 243 1.86 13.54 9.97
CA ASN A 243 0.61 13.87 10.64
C ASN A 243 -0.57 13.44 9.79
N ASP A 244 -1.60 12.89 10.42
CA ASP A 244 -2.89 12.59 9.82
C ASP A 244 -4.01 13.18 10.66
N ILE A 245 -4.98 13.84 10.01
CA ILE A 245 -6.23 14.28 10.62
C ILE A 245 -7.37 13.73 9.78
N VAL A 246 -8.33 13.05 10.41
CA VAL A 246 -9.54 12.53 9.76
C VAL A 246 -10.77 12.98 10.52
N LEU A 247 -11.73 13.54 9.79
CA LEU A 247 -13.05 13.89 10.28
C LEU A 247 -14.08 13.06 9.53
N LYS A 248 -14.97 12.42 10.27
CA LYS A 248 -16.10 11.71 9.68
C LYS A 248 -17.40 12.20 10.28
N PHE A 249 -18.42 12.33 9.44
CA PHE A 249 -19.79 12.64 9.82
C PHE A 249 -20.73 11.66 9.14
N LYS A 250 -21.77 11.28 9.84
CA LYS A 250 -22.88 10.45 9.32
C LYS A 250 -24.19 11.10 9.66
N VAL A 251 -25.07 11.20 8.68
CA VAL A 251 -26.41 11.75 8.85
C VAL A 251 -27.43 10.78 8.27
N ASN A 252 -28.38 10.31 9.08
CA ASN A 252 -29.53 9.56 8.60
C ASN A 252 -30.57 10.54 8.10
N LEU A 253 -30.64 10.68 6.76
CA LEU A 253 -31.59 11.56 6.09
C LEU A 253 -32.98 10.92 6.14
N PHE A 254 -34.01 11.76 6.35
CA PHE A 254 -35.41 11.32 6.31
C PHE A 254 -35.74 10.09 7.17
N PRO A 255 -35.41 10.07 8.47
CA PRO A 255 -35.49 8.87 9.33
C PRO A 255 -36.91 8.28 9.45
N LYS A 256 -37.95 9.03 9.08
CA LYS A 256 -39.37 8.60 9.11
C LYS A 256 -39.81 7.89 7.84
N LEU A 257 -39.05 7.96 6.74
CA LEU A 257 -39.36 7.26 5.50
C LEU A 257 -39.10 5.76 5.62
N ALA A 258 -39.88 4.97 4.86
CA ALA A 258 -39.67 3.53 4.74
C ALA A 258 -38.33 3.22 4.06
N VAL A 259 -37.95 3.99 3.04
CA VAL A 259 -36.64 3.95 2.39
C VAL A 259 -35.65 4.67 3.29
N LYS A 260 -34.57 3.98 3.65
CA LYS A 260 -33.53 4.54 4.55
C LYS A 260 -32.46 5.22 3.72
N HIS A 261 -32.11 6.44 4.10
CA HIS A 261 -31.05 7.22 3.47
C HIS A 261 -30.00 7.60 4.52
N ALA A 262 -28.74 7.31 4.25
CA ALA A 262 -27.60 7.77 5.03
C ALA A 262 -26.63 8.55 4.15
N LEU A 263 -26.11 9.64 4.67
CA LEU A 263 -25.03 10.41 4.05
C LEU A 263 -23.83 10.36 5.01
N ASP A 264 -22.73 9.79 4.54
CA ASP A 264 -21.46 9.78 5.24
C ASP A 264 -20.50 10.76 4.54
N ILE A 265 -19.77 11.57 5.32
CA ILE A 265 -18.80 12.54 4.86
C ILE A 265 -17.47 12.21 5.53
N LYS A 266 -16.41 12.03 4.75
CA LYS A 266 -15.05 11.87 5.22
C LYS A 266 -14.19 13.00 4.69
N LEU A 267 -13.49 13.70 5.59
CA LEU A 267 -12.49 14.71 5.30
C LEU A 267 -11.17 14.25 5.88
N GLN A 268 -10.11 14.34 5.10
CA GLN A 268 -8.78 13.93 5.53
C GLN A 268 -7.72 14.92 5.10
N TYR A 269 -6.75 15.13 5.98
CA TYR A 269 -5.51 15.83 5.74
C TYR A 269 -4.35 14.97 6.23
N SER A 270 -3.29 14.86 5.45
CA SER A 270 -2.03 14.20 5.84
C SER A 270 -0.86 15.00 5.31
N ASP A 271 0.19 15.17 6.10
CA ASP A 271 1.48 15.69 5.67
C ASP A 271 2.62 14.79 6.15
N GLU A 272 3.73 14.85 5.41
CA GLU A 272 4.93 14.09 5.72
C GLU A 272 6.16 14.87 5.28
N GLU A 273 7.16 14.89 6.16
CA GLU A 273 8.53 15.29 5.86
C GLU A 273 9.48 14.15 6.26
N SER A 274 10.29 13.66 5.30
CA SER A 274 11.17 12.51 5.51
C SER A 274 12.53 12.77 4.88
N ASN A 275 13.60 12.64 5.70
CA ASN A 275 14.99 12.76 5.26
C ASN A 275 15.43 11.40 4.67
N GLU A 276 15.34 11.26 3.37
CA GLU A 276 15.36 9.96 2.68
C GLU A 276 16.74 9.29 2.66
N THR A 277 17.85 10.07 2.56
CA THR A 277 19.17 9.51 2.32
C THR A 277 19.11 8.36 1.29
N TYR A 278 18.64 8.68 0.08
CA TYR A 278 18.22 7.70 -0.92
C TYR A 278 19.38 6.92 -1.57
N LEU A 279 20.58 7.48 -1.58
CA LEU A 279 21.76 6.79 -2.07
C LEU A 279 21.98 5.47 -1.29
N GLY A 280 22.15 4.37 -2.04
CA GLY A 280 22.60 3.11 -1.48
C GLY A 280 24.05 3.18 -0.97
N LEU A 281 24.54 2.05 -0.48
CA LEU A 281 25.95 1.82 -0.15
C LEU A 281 26.55 0.82 -1.13
N THR A 282 27.87 0.87 -1.32
CA THR A 282 28.60 -0.24 -1.94
C THR A 282 28.53 -1.47 -1.04
N ASP A 283 28.75 -2.67 -1.59
CA ASP A 283 28.76 -3.91 -0.80
C ASP A 283 29.80 -3.87 0.32
N ASP A 284 30.99 -3.31 0.05
CA ASP A 284 32.07 -3.18 1.05
C ASP A 284 31.69 -2.24 2.18
N ASP A 285 31.11 -1.07 1.86
CA ASP A 285 30.68 -0.10 2.87
C ASP A 285 29.48 -0.62 3.67
N PHE A 286 28.55 -1.33 3.01
CA PHE A 286 27.43 -1.98 3.68
C PHE A 286 27.91 -3.06 4.65
N ASN A 287 28.85 -3.91 4.25
CA ASN A 287 29.43 -4.94 5.11
C ASN A 287 30.23 -4.35 6.28
N THR A 288 30.83 -3.17 6.08
CA THR A 288 31.57 -2.46 7.12
C THR A 288 30.65 -1.80 8.14
N ASN A 289 29.64 -1.04 7.67
CA ASN A 289 28.65 -0.42 8.52
C ASN A 289 27.35 -0.13 7.73
N PRO A 290 26.33 -0.97 7.84
CA PRO A 290 25.08 -0.83 7.07
C PRO A 290 24.25 0.40 7.45
N PHE A 291 24.56 1.06 8.55
CA PHE A 291 23.83 2.26 9.01
C PHE A 291 24.39 3.57 8.44
N ASN A 292 25.63 3.59 7.94
CA ASN A 292 26.19 4.79 7.34
C ASN A 292 25.50 5.15 6.04
N ARG A 293 25.54 6.43 5.70
CA ARG A 293 25.10 6.97 4.40
C ARG A 293 26.15 7.96 3.91
N TYR A 294 26.18 8.13 2.57
CA TYR A 294 27.12 9.04 1.92
C TYR A 294 26.62 10.48 2.04
N ASP A 295 27.55 11.40 2.24
CA ASP A 295 27.25 12.81 2.41
C ASP A 295 26.55 13.41 1.19
N GLY A 296 26.78 12.88 -0.02
CA GLY A 296 26.04 13.24 -1.24
C GLY A 296 24.52 13.08 -1.16
N SER A 297 23.99 12.38 -0.15
CA SER A 297 22.55 12.24 0.10
C SER A 297 22.02 13.14 1.23
N ALA A 298 22.85 14.00 1.80
CA ALA A 298 22.47 14.80 2.98
C ALA A 298 21.33 15.80 2.72
N VAL A 299 21.05 16.14 1.46
CA VAL A 299 19.94 17.03 1.07
C VAL A 299 18.70 16.28 0.61
N ASP A 300 18.73 14.94 0.61
CA ASP A 300 17.60 14.13 0.16
C ASP A 300 16.41 14.30 1.10
N LEU A 301 15.29 14.73 0.53
CA LEU A 301 14.13 15.13 1.31
C LEU A 301 12.84 14.81 0.55
N MET A 302 11.94 14.08 1.19
CA MET A 302 10.57 13.91 0.72
C MET A 302 9.63 14.79 1.53
N LYS A 303 8.92 15.68 0.82
CA LYS A 303 7.80 16.45 1.40
C LYS A 303 6.53 16.15 0.64
N ASN A 304 5.47 15.81 1.36
CA ASN A 304 4.18 15.58 0.72
C ASN A 304 3.01 16.10 1.56
N ILE A 305 1.90 16.34 0.87
CA ILE A 305 0.60 16.70 1.45
C ILE A 305 -0.46 15.91 0.70
N HIS A 306 -1.34 15.25 1.44
CA HIS A 306 -2.54 14.60 0.91
C HIS A 306 -3.79 15.20 1.53
N LYS A 307 -4.81 15.46 0.69
CA LYS A 307 -6.13 15.92 1.10
C LYS A 307 -7.18 15.05 0.43
N GLN A 308 -8.19 14.63 1.17
CA GLN A 308 -9.27 13.81 0.63
C GLN A 308 -10.62 14.31 1.14
N ILE A 309 -11.60 14.33 0.24
CA ILE A 309 -13.03 14.40 0.57
C ILE A 309 -13.74 13.22 -0.08
N VAL A 310 -14.56 12.50 0.69
CA VAL A 310 -15.45 11.45 0.21
C VAL A 310 -16.83 11.70 0.75
N LEU A 311 -17.82 11.70 -0.13
CA LEU A 311 -19.24 11.76 0.17
C LEU A 311 -19.85 10.41 -0.21
N THR A 312 -20.42 9.68 0.75
CA THR A 312 -21.08 8.40 0.51
C THR A 312 -22.55 8.52 0.82
N HIS A 313 -23.40 8.36 -0.20
CA HIS A 313 -24.85 8.28 -0.04
C HIS A 313 -25.31 6.83 -0.17
N THR A 314 -25.90 6.31 0.88
CA THR A 314 -26.47 4.95 0.92
C THR A 314 -27.99 5.02 0.97
N VAL A 315 -28.64 4.27 0.12
CA VAL A 315 -30.11 4.15 0.07
C VAL A 315 -30.48 2.69 0.21
N ASP A 316 -31.17 2.34 1.31
CA ASP A 316 -31.78 1.03 1.51
C ASP A 316 -33.25 1.11 1.10
N PHE A 317 -33.57 0.69 -0.13
CA PHE A 317 -34.95 0.66 -0.64
C PHE A 317 -35.76 -0.43 0.06
N THR A 318 -35.12 -1.58 0.23
CA THR A 318 -35.66 -2.74 0.95
C THR A 318 -34.53 -3.41 1.71
N LYS A 319 -34.82 -4.47 2.47
CA LYS A 319 -33.79 -5.29 3.12
C LYS A 319 -32.86 -5.99 2.09
N ASN A 320 -33.31 -6.09 0.84
CA ASN A 320 -32.65 -6.85 -0.21
C ASN A 320 -32.09 -5.98 -1.32
N PHE A 321 -32.41 -4.68 -1.36
CA PHE A 321 -31.97 -3.76 -2.41
C PHE A 321 -31.36 -2.50 -1.82
N ARG A 322 -30.08 -2.30 -2.11
CA ARG A 322 -29.27 -1.15 -1.68
C ARG A 322 -28.59 -0.49 -2.86
N ILE A 323 -28.50 0.82 -2.79
CA ILE A 323 -27.65 1.62 -3.69
C ILE A 323 -26.68 2.41 -2.83
N THR A 324 -25.39 2.32 -3.16
CA THR A 324 -24.32 3.11 -2.53
C THR A 324 -23.63 3.95 -3.60
N THR A 325 -23.62 5.27 -3.42
CA THR A 325 -22.93 6.20 -4.33
C THR A 325 -21.86 6.95 -3.57
N ASN A 326 -20.62 6.92 -4.08
CA ASN A 326 -19.48 7.69 -3.57
C ASN A 326 -19.11 8.77 -4.59
N ALA A 327 -18.98 10.01 -4.12
CA ALA A 327 -18.30 11.09 -4.85
C ALA A 327 -17.04 11.44 -4.08
N TYR A 328 -15.91 11.54 -4.77
CA TYR A 328 -14.61 11.72 -4.10
C TYR A 328 -13.67 12.65 -4.86
N HIS A 329 -12.78 13.29 -4.11
CA HIS A 329 -11.64 14.03 -4.63
C HIS A 329 -10.45 13.83 -3.70
N ASN A 330 -9.33 13.39 -4.28
CA ASN A 330 -8.01 13.29 -3.66
C ASN A 330 -7.09 14.32 -4.32
N TYR A 331 -6.42 15.11 -3.51
CA TYR A 331 -5.33 15.98 -3.92
C TYR A 331 -4.07 15.49 -3.26
N PHE A 332 -3.01 15.29 -4.03
CA PHE A 332 -1.70 14.91 -3.52
C PHE A 332 -0.63 15.78 -4.16
N ARG A 333 0.21 16.39 -3.33
CA ARG A 333 1.40 17.12 -3.77
C ARG A 333 2.62 16.52 -3.10
N ARG A 334 3.67 16.28 -3.87
CA ARG A 334 4.95 15.87 -3.36
C ARG A 334 6.10 16.57 -4.03
N ASN A 335 7.19 16.75 -3.29
CA ASN A 335 8.51 16.96 -3.84
C ASN A 335 9.43 15.90 -3.24
N TRP A 336 9.83 14.94 -4.05
CA TRP A 336 10.89 14.01 -3.68
C TRP A 336 12.21 14.57 -4.22
N TYR A 337 12.84 15.36 -3.39
CA TYR A 337 14.10 16.00 -3.65
C TYR A 337 15.22 15.04 -3.32
N LYS A 338 16.05 14.66 -4.30
CA LYS A 338 17.08 13.64 -4.09
C LYS A 338 18.20 13.74 -5.10
N ALA A 339 19.38 13.27 -4.72
CA ALA A 339 20.51 13.07 -5.62
C ALA A 339 20.11 12.19 -6.81
N ASP A 340 20.48 12.58 -8.03
CA ASP A 340 20.08 11.95 -9.29
C ASP A 340 21.26 11.72 -10.22
N TYR A 341 22.20 12.69 -10.28
CA TYR A 341 23.44 12.62 -11.02
C TYR A 341 24.62 13.04 -10.15
N ILE A 342 25.80 12.65 -10.61
CA ILE A 342 27.11 13.11 -10.10
C ILE A 342 27.85 13.69 -11.28
N THR A 343 28.25 14.96 -11.20
CA THR A 343 29.13 15.61 -12.16
C THR A 343 30.51 15.72 -11.54
N PHE A 344 31.52 15.09 -12.14
CA PHE A 344 32.90 15.14 -11.67
C PHE A 344 33.85 15.29 -12.86
N ASP A 345 34.76 16.28 -12.80
CA ASP A 345 35.67 16.64 -13.89
C ASP A 345 34.95 16.84 -15.23
N GLY A 346 33.79 17.52 -15.17
CA GLY A 346 32.92 17.79 -16.33
C GLY A 346 32.13 16.56 -16.85
N ASP A 347 32.38 15.36 -16.32
CA ASP A 347 31.64 14.16 -16.69
C ASP A 347 30.41 13.98 -15.78
N ARG A 348 29.20 14.01 -16.37
CA ARG A 348 27.94 13.86 -15.65
C ARG A 348 27.37 12.46 -15.82
N GLN A 349 27.29 11.70 -14.74
CA GLN A 349 26.82 10.33 -14.75
C GLN A 349 25.62 10.16 -13.82
N SER A 350 24.67 9.29 -14.20
CA SER A 350 23.55 8.92 -13.32
C SER A 350 24.05 8.10 -12.12
N ILE A 351 23.40 8.25 -10.99
CA ILE A 351 23.72 7.49 -9.78
C ILE A 351 23.67 5.99 -10.04
N GLY A 352 22.65 5.49 -10.76
CA GLY A 352 22.54 4.07 -11.12
C GLY A 352 23.76 3.57 -11.88
N LYS A 353 24.25 4.35 -12.87
CA LYS A 353 25.42 3.98 -13.67
C LYS A 353 26.72 3.99 -12.85
N VAL A 354 26.88 4.97 -11.94
CA VAL A 354 28.03 5.04 -11.05
C VAL A 354 28.08 3.83 -10.11
N PHE A 355 26.96 3.50 -9.47
CA PHE A 355 26.88 2.38 -8.53
C PHE A 355 26.91 1.01 -9.24
N GLY A 356 26.33 0.90 -10.44
CA GLY A 356 26.39 -0.33 -11.24
C GLY A 356 27.78 -0.63 -11.83
N ASN A 357 28.67 0.38 -11.94
CA ASN A 357 30.00 0.24 -12.55
C ASN A 357 31.06 1.02 -11.78
N GLN A 358 31.21 0.72 -10.50
CA GLN A 358 32.02 1.46 -9.52
C GLN A 358 33.49 1.61 -9.95
N ASN A 359 34.08 0.55 -10.56
CA ASN A 359 35.48 0.57 -10.96
C ASN A 359 35.79 1.62 -12.06
N ASN A 360 34.80 1.88 -12.93
CA ASN A 360 34.97 2.87 -13.99
C ASN A 360 34.65 4.30 -13.51
N PHE A 361 33.94 4.44 -12.39
CA PHE A 361 33.48 5.71 -11.83
C PHE A 361 33.96 5.92 -10.39
N ILE A 362 35.17 5.47 -10.07
CA ILE A 362 35.71 5.52 -8.71
C ILE A 362 35.74 6.94 -8.14
N ASN A 363 36.11 7.94 -8.93
CA ASN A 363 36.16 9.35 -8.51
C ASN A 363 34.76 9.92 -8.26
N HIS A 364 33.79 9.62 -9.14
CA HIS A 364 32.39 9.99 -8.93
C HIS A 364 31.85 9.41 -7.63
N LEU A 365 32.18 8.16 -7.34
CA LEU A 365 31.78 7.49 -6.12
C LEU A 365 32.42 8.12 -4.87
N SER A 366 33.75 8.36 -4.91
CA SER A 366 34.46 9.04 -3.81
C SER A 366 33.94 10.46 -3.58
N PHE A 367 33.59 11.16 -4.64
CA PHE A 367 32.92 12.46 -4.55
C PHE A 367 31.55 12.36 -3.87
N ALA A 368 30.69 11.41 -4.27
CA ALA A 368 29.41 11.17 -3.63
C ALA A 368 29.53 10.74 -2.16
N LYS A 369 30.63 10.06 -1.79
CA LYS A 369 30.95 9.72 -0.40
C LYS A 369 31.32 10.93 0.44
N GLY A 370 31.70 12.05 -0.16
CA GLY A 370 32.25 13.24 0.51
C GLY A 370 33.73 13.17 0.79
N GLU A 371 34.46 12.19 0.22
CA GLU A 371 35.90 11.99 0.35
C GLU A 371 36.70 12.99 -0.49
N ILE A 372 36.10 13.53 -1.56
CA ILE A 372 36.67 14.51 -2.48
C ILE A 372 35.84 15.79 -2.38
N ASN A 373 36.55 16.94 -2.24
CA ASN A 373 35.91 18.24 -2.28
C ASN A 373 35.64 18.68 -3.74
N SER A 374 34.59 19.48 -3.95
CA SER A 374 34.34 20.10 -5.25
C SER A 374 35.49 21.00 -5.70
N ASP A 375 35.85 20.86 -6.99
CA ASP A 375 36.73 21.76 -7.71
C ASP A 375 36.03 22.22 -9.00
N GLY A 376 35.89 23.54 -9.18
CA GLY A 376 35.19 24.10 -10.35
C GLY A 376 33.74 23.65 -10.47
N ASP A 377 33.45 22.89 -11.50
CA ASP A 377 32.10 22.42 -11.88
C ASP A 377 31.76 21.00 -11.37
N ASP A 378 32.39 20.56 -10.25
CA ASP A 378 32.07 19.30 -9.62
C ASP A 378 30.83 19.43 -8.73
N PHE A 379 29.77 18.66 -9.02
CA PHE A 379 28.48 18.79 -8.34
C PHE A 379 27.82 17.45 -8.03
N MET A 380 27.19 17.36 -6.86
CA MET A 380 26.03 16.49 -6.66
C MET A 380 24.81 17.17 -7.25
N ASN A 381 24.16 16.55 -8.21
CA ASN A 381 22.99 17.11 -8.88
C ASN A 381 21.72 16.51 -8.25
N ALA A 382 20.99 17.34 -7.50
CA ALA A 382 19.76 16.93 -6.83
C ALA A 382 18.53 17.30 -7.68
N ARG A 383 17.69 16.30 -7.99
CA ARG A 383 16.45 16.51 -8.73
C ARG A 383 15.31 16.80 -7.77
N ALA A 384 14.60 17.90 -8.00
CA ALA A 384 13.30 18.17 -7.42
C ALA A 384 12.21 17.42 -8.20
N ASN A 385 11.83 16.22 -7.74
CA ASN A 385 10.71 15.49 -8.31
C ASN A 385 9.38 16.10 -7.86
N ASN A 386 9.18 17.37 -8.15
CA ASN A 386 8.01 18.15 -7.76
C ASN A 386 6.81 17.77 -8.63
N ARG A 387 5.73 17.28 -8.01
CA ARG A 387 4.53 16.82 -8.70
C ARG A 387 3.27 17.15 -7.91
N VAL A 388 2.21 17.46 -8.65
CA VAL A 388 0.86 17.62 -8.13
C VAL A 388 -0.05 16.64 -8.81
N TYR A 389 -0.95 16.01 -8.04
CA TYR A 389 -1.89 15.02 -8.54
C TYR A 389 -3.29 15.38 -8.09
N ASN A 390 -4.26 15.14 -8.95
CA ASN A 390 -5.67 15.16 -8.62
C ASN A 390 -6.29 13.83 -9.07
N SER A 391 -7.17 13.30 -8.24
CA SER A 391 -7.92 12.07 -8.53
C SER A 391 -9.34 12.28 -8.02
N LYS A 392 -10.32 12.27 -8.92
CA LYS A 392 -11.72 12.56 -8.60
C LYS A 392 -12.67 11.68 -9.39
N GLY A 393 -13.83 11.41 -8.81
CA GLY A 393 -14.81 10.61 -9.50
C GLY A 393 -16.12 10.44 -8.74
N ILE A 394 -17.02 9.75 -9.41
CA ILE A 394 -18.26 9.26 -8.86
C ILE A 394 -18.38 7.77 -9.17
N GLN A 395 -18.75 6.99 -8.17
CA GLN A 395 -19.02 5.56 -8.34
C GLN A 395 -20.30 5.17 -7.64
N THR A 396 -21.09 4.30 -8.28
CA THR A 396 -22.35 3.80 -7.74
C THR A 396 -22.36 2.28 -7.79
N LYS A 397 -22.75 1.67 -6.70
CA LYS A 397 -22.93 0.23 -6.56
C LYS A 397 -24.41 -0.07 -6.27
N PHE A 398 -24.96 -1.03 -7.00
CA PHE A 398 -26.30 -1.57 -6.84
C PHE A 398 -26.16 -3.00 -6.31
N ASP A 399 -26.69 -3.27 -5.14
CA ASP A 399 -26.68 -4.58 -4.49
C ASP A 399 -28.11 -5.09 -4.39
N TYR A 400 -28.40 -6.25 -5.01
CA TYR A 400 -29.70 -6.87 -4.94
C TYR A 400 -29.61 -8.37 -4.73
N HIS A 401 -30.26 -8.88 -3.68
CA HIS A 401 -30.27 -10.32 -3.39
C HIS A 401 -31.69 -10.82 -3.13
N TRP A 402 -31.91 -12.09 -3.50
CA TRP A 402 -33.20 -12.76 -3.28
C TRP A 402 -33.03 -14.27 -3.15
N TYR A 403 -34.07 -14.92 -2.68
CA TYR A 403 -34.18 -16.38 -2.66
C TYR A 403 -35.27 -16.80 -3.65
N ASP A 404 -34.97 -17.84 -4.43
CA ASP A 404 -35.93 -18.58 -5.22
C ASP A 404 -35.85 -20.05 -4.77
N ASN A 405 -36.83 -20.50 -3.98
CA ASN A 405 -36.80 -21.76 -3.26
C ASN A 405 -35.51 -21.87 -2.42
N ASP A 406 -34.66 -22.89 -2.73
CA ASP A 406 -33.39 -23.16 -2.05
C ASP A 406 -32.19 -22.45 -2.70
N VAL A 407 -32.40 -21.64 -3.74
CA VAL A 407 -31.37 -20.95 -4.46
C VAL A 407 -31.26 -19.52 -3.95
N PHE A 408 -30.07 -19.14 -3.50
CA PHE A 408 -29.74 -17.75 -3.15
C PHE A 408 -29.11 -17.06 -4.34
N HIS A 409 -29.61 -15.91 -4.68
CA HIS A 409 -29.15 -15.05 -5.75
C HIS A 409 -28.68 -13.71 -5.20
N ASP A 410 -27.58 -13.20 -5.74
CA ASP A 410 -27.02 -11.91 -5.35
C ASP A 410 -26.33 -11.27 -6.56
N ILE A 411 -26.79 -10.09 -6.94
CA ILE A 411 -26.27 -9.30 -8.06
C ILE A 411 -25.66 -8.02 -7.51
N GLU A 412 -24.42 -7.78 -7.89
CA GLU A 412 -23.75 -6.50 -7.69
C GLU A 412 -23.46 -5.87 -9.05
N ILE A 413 -23.88 -4.62 -9.27
CA ILE A 413 -23.54 -3.82 -10.46
C ILE A 413 -22.82 -2.57 -9.99
N GLY A 414 -21.64 -2.31 -10.54
CA GLY A 414 -20.83 -1.14 -10.26
C GLY A 414 -20.66 -0.28 -11.49
N LEU A 415 -20.79 1.03 -11.32
CA LEU A 415 -20.48 2.05 -12.34
C LEU A 415 -19.52 3.06 -11.74
N ARG A 416 -18.49 3.46 -12.47
CA ARG A 416 -17.53 4.50 -12.04
C ARG A 416 -17.15 5.39 -13.22
N TYR A 417 -17.21 6.70 -12.99
CA TYR A 417 -16.55 7.68 -13.83
C TYR A 417 -15.42 8.32 -13.02
N HIS A 418 -14.23 8.33 -13.59
CA HIS A 418 -13.01 8.75 -12.92
C HIS A 418 -12.20 9.69 -13.81
N TYR A 419 -11.56 10.66 -13.19
CA TYR A 419 -10.56 11.53 -13.79
C TYR A 419 -9.37 11.62 -12.85
N ASP A 420 -8.17 11.46 -13.38
CA ASP A 420 -6.94 11.78 -12.67
C ASP A 420 -5.93 12.51 -13.54
N ASP A 421 -5.02 13.23 -12.89
CA ASP A 421 -3.89 13.90 -13.53
C ASP A 421 -2.64 13.86 -12.66
N GLU A 422 -1.48 13.93 -13.32
CA GLU A 422 -0.17 14.16 -12.76
C GLU A 422 0.44 15.37 -13.44
N ASP A 423 0.64 16.46 -12.71
CA ASP A 423 1.41 17.63 -13.15
C ASP A 423 2.85 17.50 -12.65
N ARG A 424 3.81 17.34 -13.58
CA ARG A 424 5.25 17.35 -13.35
C ARG A 424 5.84 18.69 -13.68
N PHE A 425 6.52 19.28 -12.68
CA PHE A 425 7.21 20.53 -12.81
C PHE A 425 8.55 20.45 -12.08
N GLN A 426 9.54 19.82 -12.74
CA GLN A 426 10.79 19.35 -12.14
C GLN A 426 11.98 20.21 -12.57
N TRP A 427 13.00 20.26 -11.70
CA TRP A 427 14.28 20.94 -11.96
C TRP A 427 15.41 20.17 -11.27
N ILE A 428 16.65 20.56 -11.56
CA ILE A 428 17.85 20.01 -10.96
C ILE A 428 18.65 21.17 -10.36
N ASP A 429 19.02 21.02 -9.10
CA ASP A 429 19.91 21.92 -8.38
C ASP A 429 21.30 21.27 -8.28
N ASP A 430 22.37 22.09 -8.37
CA ASP A 430 23.74 21.64 -8.26
C ASP A 430 24.34 22.01 -6.90
N TYR A 431 24.90 21.03 -6.22
CA TYR A 431 25.52 21.19 -4.90
C TYR A 431 27.02 20.89 -4.95
N SER A 432 27.83 21.81 -4.45
CA SER A 432 29.24 21.53 -4.14
C SER A 432 29.35 20.78 -2.80
N ILE A 433 30.37 19.94 -2.68
CA ILE A 433 30.74 19.23 -1.45
C ILE A 433 32.06 19.81 -0.94
N ASN A 434 32.08 20.24 0.33
CA ASN A 434 33.31 20.66 0.99
C ASN A 434 33.38 20.05 2.40
N ASN A 435 34.35 19.18 2.64
CA ASN A 435 34.50 18.44 3.88
C ASN A 435 33.21 17.72 4.31
N GLY A 436 32.55 17.03 3.37
CA GLY A 436 31.29 16.32 3.59
C GLY A 436 30.04 17.21 3.72
N VAL A 437 30.16 18.53 3.60
CA VAL A 437 29.02 19.46 3.67
C VAL A 437 28.59 19.90 2.28
N LEU A 438 27.31 19.67 1.94
CA LEU A 438 26.70 20.13 0.70
C LEU A 438 26.25 21.59 0.81
N SER A 439 26.60 22.37 -0.22
CA SER A 439 26.19 23.76 -0.37
C SER A 439 25.60 24.00 -1.77
N LEU A 440 24.44 24.64 -1.85
CA LEU A 440 23.81 24.97 -3.14
C LEU A 440 24.70 25.92 -3.94
N SER A 441 25.17 25.48 -5.11
CA SER A 441 25.98 26.25 -6.04
C SER A 441 25.14 26.89 -7.13
N ASN A 442 24.28 26.09 -7.78
CA ASN A 442 23.41 26.57 -8.83
C ASN A 442 21.96 26.10 -8.56
N ALA A 443 21.04 27.04 -8.47
CA ALA A 443 19.62 26.73 -8.37
C ALA A 443 19.03 26.47 -9.76
N GLY A 444 18.37 25.34 -9.93
CA GLY A 444 17.68 24.99 -11.17
C GLY A 444 16.41 25.81 -11.37
N VAL A 445 16.04 25.99 -12.63
CA VAL A 445 14.79 26.65 -12.98
C VAL A 445 13.63 25.67 -12.91
N PRO A 446 12.58 25.89 -12.10
CA PRO A 446 11.42 25.03 -12.05
C PRO A 446 10.83 24.76 -13.44
N GLY A 447 10.59 23.48 -13.76
CA GLY A 447 10.12 23.04 -15.07
C GLY A 447 11.21 22.75 -16.11
N SER A 448 12.47 23.11 -15.88
CA SER A 448 13.55 22.92 -16.86
C SER A 448 13.92 21.46 -17.11
N ASN A 449 13.71 20.58 -16.12
CA ASN A 449 14.03 19.15 -16.27
C ASN A 449 12.82 18.34 -16.78
N ALA A 450 11.61 18.60 -16.25
CA ALA A 450 10.37 18.05 -16.78
C ALA A 450 9.22 19.01 -16.54
N ASN A 451 8.45 19.28 -17.61
CA ASN A 451 7.34 20.23 -17.61
C ASN A 451 6.18 19.66 -18.43
N ARG A 452 5.36 18.81 -17.77
CA ARG A 452 4.31 18.07 -18.47
C ARG A 452 3.13 17.74 -17.56
N ILE A 453 1.95 17.58 -18.16
CA ILE A 453 0.73 17.13 -17.50
C ILE A 453 0.29 15.82 -18.19
N SER A 454 0.15 14.76 -17.41
CA SER A 454 -0.46 13.50 -17.86
C SER A 454 -1.83 13.37 -17.22
N SER A 455 -2.86 13.03 -17.98
CA SER A 455 -4.22 12.89 -17.47
C SER A 455 -4.91 11.65 -18.02
N ALA A 456 -5.93 11.20 -17.31
CA ALA A 456 -6.78 10.09 -17.72
C ALA A 456 -8.26 10.39 -17.42
N ARG A 457 -9.12 9.95 -18.34
CA ARG A 457 -10.57 9.83 -18.13
C ARG A 457 -10.96 8.39 -18.30
N ALA A 458 -11.64 7.83 -17.32
CA ALA A 458 -12.01 6.43 -17.34
C ALA A 458 -13.48 6.25 -16.97
N PHE A 459 -14.18 5.46 -17.78
CA PHE A 459 -15.49 4.91 -17.45
C PHE A 459 -15.34 3.41 -17.21
N ALA A 460 -15.81 2.94 -16.07
CA ALA A 460 -15.82 1.53 -15.72
C ALA A 460 -17.21 1.06 -15.35
N ALA A 461 -17.60 -0.09 -15.87
CA ALA A 461 -18.83 -0.79 -15.51
C ALA A 461 -18.50 -2.23 -15.12
N SER A 462 -19.08 -2.74 -14.04
CA SER A 462 -18.88 -4.13 -13.60
C SER A 462 -20.21 -4.76 -13.21
N ALA A 463 -20.32 -6.06 -13.43
CA ALA A 463 -21.45 -6.86 -12.97
C ALA A 463 -20.91 -8.20 -12.45
N THR A 464 -21.35 -8.59 -11.26
CA THR A 464 -21.11 -9.92 -10.69
C THR A 464 -22.44 -10.53 -10.26
N TYR A 465 -22.59 -11.82 -10.54
CA TYR A 465 -23.79 -12.56 -10.17
C TYR A 465 -23.42 -13.79 -9.37
N ARG A 466 -23.77 -13.81 -8.08
CA ARG A 466 -23.50 -14.94 -7.19
C ARG A 466 -24.74 -15.81 -7.02
N ILE A 467 -24.58 -17.08 -7.35
CA ILE A 467 -25.62 -18.11 -7.21
C ILE A 467 -25.15 -19.10 -6.17
N LYS A 468 -25.97 -19.36 -5.14
CA LYS A 468 -25.69 -20.43 -4.16
C LYS A 468 -26.83 -21.44 -4.18
N TYR A 469 -26.45 -22.69 -4.37
CA TYR A 469 -27.38 -23.83 -4.33
C TYR A 469 -26.74 -25.02 -3.66
N LYS A 470 -27.30 -25.47 -2.55
CA LYS A 470 -26.73 -26.54 -1.71
C LYS A 470 -25.28 -26.21 -1.35
N GLY A 471 -24.32 -27.06 -1.69
CA GLY A 471 -22.88 -26.81 -1.45
C GLY A 471 -22.19 -25.93 -2.49
N TRP A 472 -22.83 -25.62 -3.61
CA TRP A 472 -22.24 -24.86 -4.71
C TRP A 472 -22.41 -23.34 -4.54
N THR A 473 -21.38 -22.61 -4.92
CA THR A 473 -21.42 -21.17 -5.16
C THR A 473 -20.75 -20.89 -6.49
N PHE A 474 -21.44 -20.22 -7.42
CA PHE A 474 -20.93 -19.77 -8.70
C PHE A 474 -20.96 -18.25 -8.73
N THR A 475 -19.89 -17.63 -9.24
CA THR A 475 -19.79 -16.17 -9.35
C THR A 475 -19.21 -15.80 -10.71
N PRO A 476 -20.01 -15.83 -11.80
CA PRO A 476 -19.59 -15.16 -13.03
C PRO A 476 -19.54 -13.65 -12.81
N GLY A 477 -18.61 -13.00 -13.48
CA GLY A 477 -18.43 -11.57 -13.44
C GLY A 477 -17.85 -11.03 -14.73
N ILE A 478 -18.10 -9.76 -14.99
CA ILE A 478 -17.53 -9.02 -16.11
C ILE A 478 -17.27 -7.59 -15.68
N ARG A 479 -16.18 -7.03 -16.19
CA ARG A 479 -15.86 -5.62 -16.08
C ARG A 479 -15.55 -5.06 -17.44
N TYR A 480 -16.00 -3.85 -17.70
CA TYR A 480 -15.66 -3.04 -18.87
C TYR A 480 -14.91 -1.81 -18.42
N GLU A 481 -13.84 -1.46 -19.12
CA GLU A 481 -13.11 -0.20 -18.95
C GLU A 481 -12.99 0.50 -20.30
N ASN A 482 -13.32 1.78 -20.33
CA ASN A 482 -13.04 2.71 -21.43
C ASN A 482 -12.15 3.81 -20.86
N ILE A 483 -10.93 3.94 -21.36
CA ILE A 483 -9.89 4.82 -20.81
C ILE A 483 -9.33 5.68 -21.94
N SER A 484 -9.31 6.99 -21.71
CA SER A 484 -8.62 7.96 -22.56
C SER A 484 -7.46 8.56 -21.77
N LEU A 485 -6.24 8.35 -22.25
CA LEU A 485 -4.98 8.80 -21.68
C LEU A 485 -4.41 9.94 -22.53
N GLN A 486 -3.97 11.02 -21.91
CA GLN A 486 -3.39 12.16 -22.58
C GLN A 486 -2.12 12.63 -21.87
N ARG A 487 -1.16 13.16 -22.63
CA ARG A 487 -0.01 13.89 -22.11
C ARG A 487 0.17 15.18 -22.88
N GLU A 488 0.29 16.28 -22.16
CA GLU A 488 0.72 17.59 -22.66
C GLU A 488 2.13 17.86 -22.13
N ASN A 489 3.10 17.99 -23.01
CA ASN A 489 4.50 18.25 -22.67
C ASN A 489 4.92 19.62 -23.22
N PHE A 490 5.20 20.55 -22.35
CA PHE A 490 5.60 21.94 -22.65
C PHE A 490 7.10 22.08 -22.92
N GLY A 491 7.90 21.04 -22.54
CA GLY A 491 9.35 21.09 -22.65
C GLY A 491 10.04 21.93 -21.58
N GLY A 492 11.33 21.68 -21.38
CA GLY A 492 12.12 22.39 -20.35
C GLY A 492 12.42 23.85 -20.68
N SER A 493 12.31 24.23 -21.94
CA SER A 493 12.52 25.61 -22.43
C SER A 493 11.29 26.53 -22.28
N ASP A 494 10.13 25.97 -21.93
CA ASP A 494 8.87 26.73 -21.72
C ASP A 494 8.35 26.60 -20.28
N PRO A 495 9.08 27.11 -19.25
CA PRO A 495 8.67 27.00 -17.86
C PRO A 495 7.37 27.77 -17.55
N SER A 496 7.02 28.76 -18.38
CA SER A 496 5.79 29.56 -18.25
C SER A 496 4.57 28.89 -18.89
N ARG A 497 4.76 27.75 -19.59
CA ARG A 497 3.70 27.00 -20.28
C ARG A 497 2.91 27.87 -21.26
N THR A 498 3.64 28.64 -22.08
CA THR A 498 3.03 29.45 -23.17
C THR A 498 2.44 28.57 -24.26
N GLY A 499 2.97 27.35 -24.40
CA GLY A 499 2.58 26.40 -25.42
C GLY A 499 3.43 26.44 -26.69
N ASP A 500 4.45 27.28 -26.73
CA ASP A 500 5.33 27.41 -27.93
C ASP A 500 6.02 26.10 -28.31
N ASN A 501 6.27 25.23 -27.31
CA ASN A 501 6.88 23.89 -27.47
C ASN A 501 5.93 22.75 -27.10
N LEU A 502 4.63 22.99 -27.07
CA LEU A 502 3.65 21.98 -26.66
C LEU A 502 3.64 20.79 -27.63
N SER A 503 3.89 19.60 -27.08
CA SER A 503 3.64 18.34 -27.75
C SER A 503 2.61 17.52 -26.99
N THR A 504 1.72 16.85 -27.71
CA THR A 504 0.65 16.04 -27.14
C THR A 504 0.81 14.58 -27.53
N ARG A 505 0.41 13.68 -26.62
CA ARG A 505 0.26 12.24 -26.87
C ARG A 505 -1.09 11.79 -26.37
N GLU A 506 -1.71 10.88 -27.07
CA GLU A 506 -3.01 10.29 -26.70
C GLU A 506 -3.02 8.80 -26.93
N ASN A 507 -3.66 8.06 -26.03
CA ASN A 507 -3.90 6.65 -26.18
C ASN A 507 -5.28 6.32 -25.62
N ASN A 508 -6.06 5.54 -26.36
CA ASN A 508 -7.43 5.14 -25.98
C ASN A 508 -7.52 3.63 -25.88
N VAL A 509 -8.15 3.14 -24.84
CA VAL A 509 -8.27 1.71 -24.53
C VAL A 509 -9.72 1.36 -24.21
N ASP A 510 -10.20 0.32 -24.86
CA ASP A 510 -11.47 -0.34 -24.56
C ASP A 510 -11.20 -1.80 -24.24
N VAL A 511 -11.66 -2.29 -23.07
CA VAL A 511 -11.41 -3.67 -22.67
C VAL A 511 -12.58 -4.27 -21.90
N PHE A 512 -12.87 -5.54 -22.23
CA PHE A 512 -13.73 -6.42 -21.43
C PHE A 512 -12.89 -7.38 -20.62
N ILE A 513 -13.19 -7.51 -19.34
CA ILE A 513 -12.48 -8.31 -18.33
C ILE A 513 -13.47 -9.31 -17.76
N PRO A 514 -13.73 -10.43 -18.44
CA PRO A 514 -14.59 -11.49 -17.96
C PRO A 514 -13.87 -12.37 -16.93
N GLY A 515 -14.67 -13.05 -16.11
CA GLY A 515 -14.15 -14.10 -15.24
C GLY A 515 -15.27 -14.86 -14.56
N ILE A 516 -14.92 -16.00 -14.01
CA ILE A 516 -15.83 -16.85 -13.25
C ILE A 516 -15.07 -17.50 -12.09
N GLY A 517 -15.71 -17.55 -10.94
CA GLY A 517 -15.26 -18.32 -9.80
C GLY A 517 -16.31 -19.32 -9.35
N THR A 518 -15.87 -20.43 -8.82
CA THR A 518 -16.74 -21.45 -8.24
C THR A 518 -16.19 -21.93 -6.90
N ASN A 519 -17.06 -22.29 -5.98
CA ASN A 519 -16.69 -22.94 -4.71
C ASN A 519 -17.70 -24.05 -4.42
N TYR A 520 -17.19 -25.22 -4.07
CA TYR A 520 -18.00 -26.34 -3.60
C TYR A 520 -17.68 -26.67 -2.16
N LYS A 521 -18.66 -26.55 -1.31
CA LYS A 521 -18.57 -26.84 0.11
C LYS A 521 -19.06 -28.28 0.38
N PHE A 522 -18.13 -29.21 0.58
CA PHE A 522 -18.44 -30.61 0.90
C PHE A 522 -19.14 -30.73 2.26
N ASN A 523 -18.65 -29.95 3.22
CA ASN A 523 -19.18 -29.86 4.58
C ASN A 523 -18.71 -28.52 5.21
N ASN A 524 -19.00 -28.32 6.49
CA ASN A 524 -18.60 -27.09 7.19
C ASN A 524 -17.09 -26.93 7.38
N ASN A 525 -16.32 -28.02 7.19
CA ASN A 525 -14.90 -28.10 7.47
C ASN A 525 -14.03 -28.18 6.21
N PHE A 526 -14.62 -28.40 5.03
CA PHE A 526 -13.84 -28.57 3.81
C PHE A 526 -14.58 -28.05 2.58
N SER A 527 -13.89 -27.22 1.80
CA SER A 527 -14.35 -26.75 0.49
C SER A 527 -13.20 -26.68 -0.51
N ILE A 528 -13.56 -26.78 -1.80
CA ILE A 528 -12.66 -26.55 -2.94
C ILE A 528 -13.23 -25.40 -3.76
N PHE A 529 -12.36 -24.51 -4.18
CA PHE A 529 -12.71 -23.41 -5.05
C PHE A 529 -11.75 -23.30 -6.23
N GLY A 530 -12.22 -22.67 -7.30
CA GLY A 530 -11.37 -22.38 -8.45
C GLY A 530 -11.96 -21.28 -9.29
N GLY A 531 -11.15 -20.68 -10.12
CA GLY A 531 -11.58 -19.58 -10.97
C GLY A 531 -10.64 -19.30 -12.13
N ILE A 532 -11.17 -18.62 -13.11
CA ILE A 532 -10.46 -18.09 -14.25
C ILE A 532 -10.93 -16.65 -14.51
N HIS A 533 -10.02 -15.74 -14.78
CA HIS A 533 -10.37 -14.38 -15.17
C HIS A 533 -9.30 -13.76 -16.06
N LYS A 534 -9.72 -12.79 -16.88
CA LYS A 534 -8.80 -11.94 -17.63
C LYS A 534 -8.22 -10.91 -16.67
N GLY A 535 -6.88 -10.79 -16.62
CA GLY A 535 -6.16 -9.72 -15.97
C GLY A 535 -5.92 -8.56 -16.93
N PHE A 536 -5.87 -7.34 -16.40
CA PHE A 536 -5.67 -6.11 -17.15
C PHE A 536 -4.93 -5.09 -16.28
N SER A 537 -4.02 -4.32 -16.90
CA SER A 537 -3.48 -3.07 -16.35
C SER A 537 -3.43 -2.01 -17.44
N PRO A 538 -3.80 -0.74 -17.15
CA PRO A 538 -3.79 0.33 -18.13
C PRO A 538 -2.39 0.54 -18.74
N PRO A 539 -2.29 0.84 -20.07
CA PRO A 539 -1.04 1.25 -20.68
C PRO A 539 -0.70 2.71 -20.38
N GLY A 540 0.47 3.16 -20.84
CA GLY A 540 0.83 4.57 -20.87
C GLY A 540 0.10 5.36 -21.97
N ASN A 541 0.46 6.63 -22.08
CA ASN A 541 -0.15 7.59 -23.02
C ASN A 541 0.50 7.60 -24.40
N GLN A 542 1.42 6.70 -24.72
CA GLN A 542 2.01 6.58 -26.06
C GLN A 542 0.99 5.96 -27.01
N ALA A 543 0.78 6.59 -28.18
CA ALA A 543 -0.19 6.13 -29.15
C ALA A 543 0.06 4.67 -29.57
N GLY A 544 -0.98 3.84 -29.51
CA GLY A 544 -0.91 2.43 -29.87
C GLY A 544 -0.23 1.51 -28.85
N GLN A 545 0.19 2.01 -27.68
CA GLN A 545 0.69 1.18 -26.59
C GLN A 545 -0.41 0.27 -26.07
N LYS A 546 -0.12 -1.04 -26.06
CA LYS A 546 -1.07 -2.06 -25.63
C LYS A 546 -1.12 -2.15 -24.10
N PRO A 547 -2.30 -2.46 -23.52
CA PRO A 547 -2.42 -2.73 -22.08
C PRO A 547 -1.66 -4.01 -21.70
N GLU A 548 -1.33 -4.13 -20.43
CA GLU A 548 -0.94 -5.42 -19.86
C GLU A 548 -2.14 -6.34 -19.77
N GLU A 549 -2.01 -7.55 -20.27
CA GLU A 549 -3.07 -8.55 -20.27
C GLU A 549 -2.55 -9.91 -19.83
N SER A 550 -3.39 -10.63 -19.09
CA SER A 550 -3.12 -12.01 -18.68
C SER A 550 -4.40 -12.85 -18.62
N ILE A 551 -4.27 -14.16 -18.65
CA ILE A 551 -5.31 -15.11 -18.23
C ILE A 551 -4.84 -15.73 -16.93
N ASN A 552 -5.62 -15.55 -15.89
CA ASN A 552 -5.28 -15.97 -14.53
C ASN A 552 -6.16 -17.14 -14.12
N TYR A 553 -5.53 -18.24 -13.69
CA TYR A 553 -6.15 -19.45 -13.21
C TYR A 553 -5.85 -19.63 -11.72
N GLU A 554 -6.81 -20.13 -10.97
CA GLU A 554 -6.60 -20.51 -9.59
C GLU A 554 -7.40 -21.76 -9.23
N LEU A 555 -6.81 -22.60 -8.37
CA LEU A 555 -7.44 -23.74 -7.74
C LEU A 555 -7.02 -23.81 -6.28
N GLY A 556 -7.97 -23.83 -5.37
CA GLY A 556 -7.68 -23.83 -3.95
C GLY A 556 -8.60 -24.72 -3.13
N SER A 557 -8.15 -25.02 -1.94
CA SER A 557 -8.91 -25.74 -0.93
C SER A 557 -8.88 -24.99 0.39
N ARG A 558 -9.99 -24.99 1.11
CA ARG A 558 -10.12 -24.48 2.48
C ARG A 558 -10.52 -25.62 3.40
N PHE A 559 -9.82 -25.71 4.52
CA PHE A 559 -10.10 -26.73 5.52
C PHE A 559 -10.09 -26.14 6.92
N GLY A 560 -10.92 -26.70 7.81
CA GLY A 560 -10.95 -26.27 9.19
C GLY A 560 -11.72 -27.22 10.08
N THR A 561 -11.07 -27.76 11.12
CA THR A 561 -11.69 -28.60 12.13
C THR A 561 -11.24 -28.12 13.50
N GLY A 562 -12.18 -27.57 14.29
CA GLY A 562 -11.87 -27.18 15.65
C GLY A 562 -10.67 -26.21 15.74
N LYS A 563 -9.51 -26.76 16.14
CA LYS A 563 -8.27 -26.01 16.33
C LYS A 563 -7.49 -25.72 15.06
N LEU A 564 -7.69 -26.50 14.00
CA LEU A 564 -6.91 -26.43 12.75
C LEU A 564 -7.73 -25.76 11.65
N ARG A 565 -7.17 -24.76 11.00
CA ARG A 565 -7.78 -24.06 9.85
C ARG A 565 -6.70 -23.70 8.86
N GLY A 566 -7.01 -23.78 7.57
CA GLY A 566 -6.04 -23.41 6.55
C GLY A 566 -6.63 -23.28 5.17
N GLU A 567 -5.77 -22.77 4.27
CA GLU A 567 -6.04 -22.63 2.85
C GLU A 567 -4.79 -23.02 2.07
N ALA A 568 -4.96 -23.73 0.97
CA ALA A 568 -3.91 -23.99 0.00
C ALA A 568 -4.43 -23.58 -1.38
N VAL A 569 -3.65 -22.78 -2.12
CA VAL A 569 -4.03 -22.24 -3.43
C VAL A 569 -2.88 -22.43 -4.40
N PHE A 570 -3.15 -23.08 -5.53
CA PHE A 570 -2.32 -23.06 -6.72
C PHE A 570 -2.82 -21.96 -7.65
N PHE A 571 -1.91 -21.16 -8.24
CA PHE A 571 -2.23 -20.15 -9.23
C PHE A 571 -1.30 -20.24 -10.44
N PHE A 572 -1.82 -19.84 -11.60
CA PHE A 572 -1.08 -19.72 -12.84
C PHE A 572 -1.59 -18.49 -13.61
N ASN A 573 -0.69 -17.54 -13.88
CA ASN A 573 -0.97 -16.33 -14.63
C ASN A 573 -0.15 -16.36 -15.92
N ASP A 574 -0.84 -16.39 -17.06
CA ASP A 574 -0.27 -16.37 -18.41
C ASP A 574 -0.37 -14.95 -18.97
N TYR A 575 0.72 -14.21 -18.91
CA TYR A 575 0.81 -12.86 -19.47
C TYR A 575 1.09 -12.92 -20.96
N SER A 576 0.15 -12.41 -21.75
CA SER A 576 0.33 -12.21 -23.20
C SER A 576 1.03 -10.89 -23.52
N ASN A 577 1.01 -9.94 -22.59
CA ASN A 577 1.73 -8.68 -22.69
C ASN A 577 2.00 -8.14 -21.29
N LEU A 578 3.26 -8.13 -20.87
CA LEU A 578 3.72 -7.50 -19.64
C LEU A 578 4.13 -6.05 -19.92
N LEU A 579 3.78 -5.12 -19.08
CA LEU A 579 4.25 -3.74 -19.12
C LEU A 579 5.42 -3.53 -18.17
N GLY A 580 6.59 -3.26 -18.71
CA GLY A 580 7.73 -2.69 -18.00
C GLY A 580 7.55 -1.19 -17.79
N SER A 581 8.20 -0.63 -16.79
CA SER A 581 8.20 0.81 -16.51
C SER A 581 9.59 1.29 -16.19
N ASP A 582 9.93 2.49 -16.65
CA ASP A 582 11.15 3.20 -16.24
C ASP A 582 10.89 3.92 -14.92
N LEU A 583 11.27 3.29 -13.83
CA LEU A 583 11.07 3.82 -12.48
C LEU A 583 12.44 4.04 -11.81
N ALA A 584 12.62 5.22 -11.22
CA ALA A 584 13.88 5.60 -10.57
C ALA A 584 14.23 4.71 -9.35
N ALA A 585 13.24 4.07 -8.74
CA ALA A 585 13.46 3.21 -7.58
C ALA A 585 14.18 1.89 -7.93
N THR A 586 14.18 1.51 -9.21
CA THR A 586 14.88 0.34 -9.73
C THR A 586 16.12 0.69 -10.57
N GLY A 587 16.60 1.94 -10.47
CA GLY A 587 17.77 2.42 -11.22
C GLY A 587 17.46 3.19 -12.50
N GLY A 588 16.19 3.22 -12.93
CA GLY A 588 15.77 3.94 -14.12
C GLY A 588 15.76 5.46 -13.97
N THR A 589 15.49 6.18 -15.06
CA THR A 589 15.48 7.65 -15.09
C THR A 589 14.28 8.27 -14.36
N GLY A 590 13.27 7.45 -14.01
CA GLY A 590 12.02 7.91 -13.39
C GLY A 590 11.12 8.66 -14.34
N SER A 591 11.26 8.42 -15.64
CA SER A 591 10.39 8.99 -16.67
C SER A 591 8.96 8.52 -16.50
N LEU A 592 8.75 7.35 -15.90
CA LEU A 592 7.51 6.58 -15.81
C LEU A 592 6.94 6.21 -17.20
N ASP A 593 7.76 6.26 -18.24
CA ASP A 593 7.36 5.76 -19.53
C ASP A 593 7.28 4.23 -19.46
N GLN A 594 6.26 3.66 -20.07
CA GLN A 594 6.02 2.23 -20.09
C GLN A 594 6.39 1.66 -21.45
N PHE A 595 6.82 0.40 -21.48
CA PHE A 595 7.07 -0.34 -22.69
C PHE A 595 6.50 -1.76 -22.60
N ASN A 596 6.30 -2.41 -23.75
CA ASN A 596 5.82 -3.78 -23.79
C ASN A 596 7.01 -4.75 -23.59
N ALA A 597 7.06 -5.41 -22.44
CA ALA A 597 8.16 -6.28 -21.99
C ALA A 597 7.94 -7.77 -22.34
N GLY A 598 6.98 -8.09 -23.23
CA GLY A 598 6.78 -9.43 -23.75
C GLY A 598 5.85 -10.32 -22.96
N GLU A 599 5.99 -11.62 -23.14
CA GLU A 599 5.14 -12.65 -22.55
C GLU A 599 5.83 -13.32 -21.35
N VAL A 600 5.07 -13.56 -20.28
CA VAL A 600 5.60 -14.13 -19.03
C VAL A 600 4.63 -15.15 -18.46
N ASN A 601 5.15 -16.27 -17.98
CA ASN A 601 4.42 -17.19 -17.11
C ASN A 601 4.77 -16.93 -15.66
N VAL A 602 3.74 -16.85 -14.81
CA VAL A 602 3.90 -16.79 -13.36
C VAL A 602 3.05 -17.87 -12.72
N ASN A 603 3.65 -18.78 -11.97
CA ASN A 603 2.92 -19.82 -11.27
C ASN A 603 3.38 -19.98 -9.83
N GLY A 604 2.53 -20.50 -8.96
CA GLY A 604 2.92 -20.64 -7.58
C GLY A 604 1.93 -21.36 -6.69
N LEU A 605 2.36 -21.53 -5.45
CA LEU A 605 1.59 -22.16 -4.37
C LEU A 605 1.54 -21.19 -3.18
N GLU A 606 0.34 -20.94 -2.69
CA GLU A 606 0.06 -20.21 -1.48
C GLU A 606 -0.48 -21.18 -0.43
N PHE A 607 0.07 -21.19 0.78
CA PHE A 607 -0.37 -22.02 1.87
C PHE A 607 -0.49 -21.20 3.16
N LEU A 608 -1.63 -21.34 3.83
CA LEU A 608 -1.89 -20.71 5.12
C LEU A 608 -2.39 -21.77 6.09
N LEU A 609 -1.79 -21.82 7.27
CA LEU A 609 -2.18 -22.69 8.37
C LEU A 609 -2.35 -21.86 9.64
N ASN A 610 -3.49 -22.04 10.31
CA ASN A 610 -3.73 -21.52 11.64
C ASN A 610 -4.04 -22.70 12.56
N TYR A 611 -3.35 -22.78 13.70
CA TYR A 611 -3.53 -23.84 14.68
C TYR A 611 -3.59 -23.30 16.10
N ASP A 612 -4.66 -23.58 16.80
CA ASP A 612 -4.82 -23.23 18.20
C ASP A 612 -4.21 -24.33 19.07
N LEU A 613 -3.02 -24.11 19.65
CA LEU A 613 -2.28 -25.15 20.41
C LEU A 613 -3.06 -25.63 21.65
N LEU A 614 -3.84 -24.75 22.27
CA LEU A 614 -4.67 -25.06 23.43
C LEU A 614 -6.16 -25.15 23.04
N ASP A 615 -6.96 -25.74 23.93
CA ASP A 615 -8.40 -25.84 23.74
C ASP A 615 -9.08 -24.47 23.78
N GLN A 616 -10.21 -24.34 23.08
CA GLN A 616 -10.96 -23.07 23.02
C GLN A 616 -11.51 -22.63 24.40
N GLU A 617 -11.66 -23.56 25.33
CA GLU A 617 -12.12 -23.29 26.72
C GLU A 617 -10.98 -22.83 27.64
N SER A 618 -9.73 -22.91 27.19
CA SER A 618 -8.58 -22.47 27.98
C SER A 618 -8.61 -20.95 28.21
N THR A 619 -8.25 -20.54 29.42
CA THR A 619 -8.07 -19.12 29.77
C THR A 619 -6.87 -18.47 29.06
N ILE A 620 -5.90 -19.29 28.65
CA ILE A 620 -4.77 -18.91 27.81
C ILE A 620 -5.01 -19.48 26.43
N LYS A 621 -4.77 -18.71 25.38
CA LYS A 621 -4.77 -19.16 23.98
C LYS A 621 -3.38 -19.03 23.41
N ILE A 622 -3.00 -20.01 22.60
CA ILE A 622 -1.71 -19.99 21.91
C ILE A 622 -1.99 -20.26 20.42
N PRO A 623 -2.47 -19.26 19.68
CA PRO A 623 -2.63 -19.38 18.23
C PRO A 623 -1.26 -19.39 17.55
N PHE A 624 -1.07 -20.35 16.66
CA PHE A 624 0.06 -20.49 15.76
C PHE A 624 -0.42 -20.24 14.33
N THR A 625 0.35 -19.46 13.57
CA THR A 625 0.10 -19.18 12.15
C THR A 625 1.35 -19.50 11.36
N PHE A 626 1.19 -20.20 10.24
CA PHE A 626 2.23 -20.45 9.26
C PHE A 626 1.72 -20.07 7.87
N GLY A 627 2.44 -19.21 7.19
CA GLY A 627 2.18 -18.84 5.80
C GLY A 627 3.37 -19.20 4.93
N TYR A 628 3.13 -19.76 3.75
CA TYR A 628 4.15 -20.07 2.77
C TYR A 628 3.71 -19.64 1.38
N THR A 629 4.62 -19.07 0.61
CA THR A 629 4.43 -18.71 -0.79
C THR A 629 5.61 -19.23 -1.59
N PHE A 630 5.31 -19.96 -2.63
CA PHE A 630 6.22 -20.30 -3.71
C PHE A 630 5.77 -19.54 -4.97
N THR A 631 6.69 -18.83 -5.64
CA THR A 631 6.42 -18.12 -6.88
C THR A 631 7.54 -18.41 -7.87
N ASN A 632 7.19 -18.94 -9.02
CA ASN A 632 8.10 -19.13 -10.14
C ASN A 632 7.67 -18.24 -11.31
N THR A 633 8.63 -17.60 -11.95
CA THR A 633 8.40 -16.69 -13.08
C THR A 633 9.33 -17.04 -14.24
N GLU A 634 8.86 -16.89 -15.48
CA GLU A 634 9.63 -17.24 -16.66
C GLU A 634 9.18 -16.39 -17.86
N PHE A 635 10.12 -15.65 -18.47
CA PHE A 635 9.89 -15.01 -19.76
C PHE A 635 9.76 -16.05 -20.85
N LYS A 636 8.74 -15.92 -21.72
CA LYS A 636 8.49 -16.83 -22.84
C LYS A 636 9.24 -16.42 -24.10
N ASN A 637 9.59 -15.16 -24.23
CA ASN A 637 10.29 -14.59 -25.37
C ASN A 637 11.49 -13.76 -24.93
N SER A 638 12.46 -13.56 -25.83
CA SER A 638 13.64 -12.72 -25.63
C SER A 638 13.38 -11.33 -26.18
N PHE A 639 13.94 -10.30 -25.52
CA PHE A 639 13.91 -8.91 -25.96
C PHE A 639 15.07 -8.13 -25.35
N GLY A 640 15.48 -7.03 -25.99
CA GLY A 640 16.43 -6.07 -25.43
C GLY A 640 15.71 -4.82 -24.91
N SER A 641 16.22 -4.23 -23.86
CA SER A 641 15.74 -2.98 -23.28
C SER A 641 16.93 -2.12 -22.86
N ASP A 642 16.85 -0.82 -23.11
CA ASP A 642 17.85 0.15 -22.65
C ASP A 642 17.73 0.44 -21.12
N GLU A 643 16.71 -0.12 -20.47
CA GLU A 643 16.47 0.05 -19.04
C GLU A 643 17.31 -0.93 -18.23
N ASP A 644 18.09 -0.43 -17.26
CA ASP A 644 19.03 -1.21 -16.44
C ASP A 644 18.38 -2.40 -15.71
N LEU A 645 17.10 -2.31 -15.36
CA LEU A 645 16.32 -3.37 -14.71
C LEU A 645 16.13 -4.59 -15.62
N TRP A 646 16.02 -4.37 -16.93
CA TRP A 646 15.68 -5.39 -17.91
C TRP A 646 16.91 -5.83 -18.70
N GLY A 647 17.61 -4.90 -19.35
CA GLY A 647 18.77 -5.22 -20.21
C GLY A 647 18.42 -6.19 -21.32
N GLU A 648 19.28 -7.15 -21.56
CA GLU A 648 19.06 -8.25 -22.51
C GLU A 648 18.35 -9.41 -21.82
N VAL A 649 17.04 -9.53 -22.04
CA VAL A 649 16.21 -10.61 -21.51
C VAL A 649 16.17 -11.77 -22.48
N ILE A 650 16.43 -12.98 -21.99
CA ILE A 650 16.39 -14.23 -22.75
C ILE A 650 15.19 -15.07 -22.27
N SER A 651 14.55 -15.80 -23.22
CA SER A 651 13.50 -16.76 -22.86
C SER A 651 14.01 -17.74 -21.79
N GLY A 652 13.24 -17.91 -20.72
CA GLY A 652 13.60 -18.66 -19.52
C GLY A 652 14.09 -17.80 -18.35
N ASP A 653 14.39 -16.52 -18.57
CA ASP A 653 14.78 -15.60 -17.51
C ASP A 653 13.65 -15.35 -16.52
N GLU A 654 14.02 -15.07 -15.26
CA GLU A 654 13.09 -14.77 -14.17
C GLU A 654 12.86 -13.28 -14.01
N LEU A 655 11.66 -12.92 -13.55
CA LEU A 655 11.33 -11.53 -13.17
C LEU A 655 12.17 -11.06 -11.98
N PRO A 656 12.61 -9.80 -11.97
CA PRO A 656 13.34 -9.22 -10.85
C PRO A 656 12.42 -8.93 -9.64
N TYR A 657 13.05 -8.73 -8.46
CA TYR A 657 12.44 -8.37 -7.18
C TYR A 657 11.37 -9.35 -6.64
N LEU A 658 11.44 -10.61 -7.04
CA LEU A 658 10.54 -11.68 -6.59
C LEU A 658 11.32 -12.84 -5.99
N SER A 659 11.12 -13.12 -4.70
CA SER A 659 11.68 -14.30 -4.05
C SER A 659 10.88 -15.54 -4.41
N LYS A 660 11.53 -16.62 -4.83
CA LYS A 660 10.87 -17.91 -5.09
C LYS A 660 10.18 -18.48 -3.86
N HIS A 661 10.81 -18.36 -2.69
CA HIS A 661 10.32 -18.92 -1.45
C HIS A 661 10.20 -17.84 -0.39
N GLN A 662 9.01 -17.72 0.19
CA GLN A 662 8.74 -16.85 1.31
C GLN A 662 7.93 -17.62 2.35
N PHE A 663 8.27 -17.49 3.63
CA PHE A 663 7.39 -17.99 4.68
C PHE A 663 7.37 -17.05 5.88
N ASN A 664 6.28 -17.09 6.60
CA ASN A 664 6.12 -16.40 7.86
C ASN A 664 5.61 -17.35 8.94
N ILE A 665 5.99 -17.11 10.17
CA ILE A 665 5.56 -17.85 11.35
C ILE A 665 5.11 -16.83 12.39
N GLY A 666 3.91 -17.01 12.91
CA GLY A 666 3.39 -16.25 14.03
C GLY A 666 3.03 -17.19 15.18
N ILE A 667 3.39 -16.82 16.39
CA ILE A 667 2.91 -17.47 17.61
C ILE A 667 2.56 -16.38 18.63
N SER A 668 1.40 -16.53 19.25
CA SER A 668 0.96 -15.60 20.28
C SER A 668 0.61 -16.36 21.56
N LEU A 669 0.83 -15.73 22.70
CA LEU A 669 0.27 -16.15 23.97
C LEU A 669 -0.73 -15.07 24.38
N GLU A 670 -2.01 -15.42 24.41
CA GLU A 670 -3.12 -14.48 24.64
C GLU A 670 -3.83 -14.84 25.95
N HIS A 671 -3.92 -13.88 26.86
CA HIS A 671 -4.69 -13.95 28.10
C HIS A 671 -5.51 -12.65 28.24
N GLU A 672 -6.57 -12.62 29.06
CA GLU A 672 -7.40 -11.43 29.25
C GLU A 672 -6.62 -10.18 29.66
N LYS A 673 -5.47 -10.34 30.33
CA LYS A 673 -4.69 -9.22 30.91
C LYS A 673 -3.38 -8.96 30.20
N TYR A 674 -2.84 -9.90 29.44
CA TYR A 674 -1.55 -9.78 28.76
C TYR A 674 -1.53 -10.57 27.47
N GLU A 675 -0.73 -10.12 26.54
CA GLU A 675 -0.54 -10.71 25.23
C GLU A 675 0.93 -10.61 24.82
N PHE A 676 1.52 -11.73 24.35
CA PHE A 676 2.85 -11.78 23.78
C PHE A 676 2.74 -12.31 22.36
N ASN A 677 3.39 -11.63 21.42
CA ASN A 677 3.38 -11.99 20.01
C ASN A 677 4.81 -12.14 19.50
N PHE A 678 5.08 -13.23 18.82
CA PHE A 678 6.30 -13.45 18.07
C PHE A 678 5.95 -13.66 16.59
N ASN A 679 6.66 -12.95 15.71
CA ASN A 679 6.53 -13.11 14.28
C ASN A 679 7.91 -13.22 13.66
N GLY A 680 8.13 -14.30 12.90
CA GLY A 680 9.32 -14.56 12.12
C GLY A 680 9.01 -14.59 10.64
N ARG A 681 9.92 -14.09 9.82
CA ARG A 681 9.81 -14.13 8.36
C ARG A 681 11.12 -14.59 7.73
N PHE A 682 10.97 -15.35 6.66
CA PHE A 682 12.03 -15.69 5.74
C PHE A 682 11.65 -15.26 4.31
N ASN A 683 12.57 -14.57 3.65
CA ASN A 683 12.56 -14.34 2.21
C ASN A 683 13.77 -15.04 1.61
N GLY A 684 13.51 -15.85 0.58
CA GLY A 684 14.57 -16.37 -0.27
C GLY A 684 15.29 -15.23 -1.00
N LYS A 685 16.41 -15.54 -1.61
CA LYS A 685 17.12 -14.62 -2.50
C LYS A 685 16.21 -14.20 -3.64
N PHE A 686 16.40 -13.02 -4.15
CA PHE A 686 15.79 -12.51 -5.37
C PHE A 686 16.85 -11.74 -6.17
N ARG A 687 16.63 -11.60 -7.45
CA ARG A 687 17.48 -10.85 -8.34
C ARG A 687 16.99 -9.42 -8.52
N THR A 688 17.87 -8.51 -8.85
CA THR A 688 17.57 -7.09 -9.12
C THR A 688 17.41 -6.77 -10.59
N GLN A 689 17.83 -7.71 -11.47
CA GLN A 689 17.69 -7.63 -12.93
C GLN A 689 17.09 -8.95 -13.45
N ALA A 690 16.44 -8.92 -14.62
CA ALA A 690 15.99 -10.14 -15.29
C ALA A 690 17.19 -11.08 -15.59
N GLY A 691 16.99 -12.38 -15.53
CA GLY A 691 18.05 -13.35 -15.78
C GLY A 691 17.79 -14.74 -15.20
N ILE A 692 18.78 -15.65 -15.26
CA ILE A 692 18.74 -17.01 -14.70
C ILE A 692 19.86 -17.16 -13.66
N GLY A 693 19.61 -18.04 -12.67
CA GLY A 693 20.56 -18.33 -11.60
C GLY A 693 20.52 -17.33 -10.45
N SER A 694 21.20 -17.63 -9.34
CA SER A 694 21.25 -16.81 -8.13
C SER A 694 22.56 -16.05 -8.03
#